data_8578167a986a450bea88ed2b3ac69e10
#
_entry.id   8578167a986a450bea88ed2b3ac69e10
#
_cell.length_a   1.000
_cell.length_b   1.000
_cell.length_c   1.000
_cell.angle_alpha   90.00
_cell.angle_beta   90.00
_cell.angle_gamma   90.00
#
_symmetry.space_group_name_H-M   'P 1'
#
loop_
_entity.id
_entity.type
_entity.pdbx_description
1 polymer ?
#
loop_
_entity_poly.entity_id
_entity_poly.type
_entity_poly.pdbx_seq_one_letter_code
_entity_poly.pdbx_strand_id
1 'polypeptide(L)'
;DIQISETDTTNNNTDITDIQISETDTTNNNTDITDSNAHTALFPYSGECETPQLLTNLAKVDSQVANGTYECMNSWFSPSKQQADQLFSETVMRKITQSLEKVINQYQGKEQQAQNIYYLAEFIKAAYKNRHDTYARDLAPFPNEMGLSIAHVAQLFLRSHYSLSEGQTQQQALGSMLIIVDSVRQLSIAAPDVFALLDTFTAERGESYYYRTAINNIFIAMAGHSQKEAFYDLIESDPIYINKLRAFILNNEWAIGTNSEALLGNAARELARLIKTDDEQTKQLVTQTLEELLHNYPLGGKSDRVWVGIAEMVSDYAPERLNRLTLDNSKERLKQRVVPFSYNCAGPAQILAQKMTNEQAQTSCQTLNDKEDDFHNVANTGHQPVSDDYSETVDVIVFNTKDDYSTYSSFLFGNTTNNGGQFLERTPSQPGNTPRFVAYQNGWDDNFSILNLEHEYIHYLDGRFNQYGDFHTTMREGSIVWWLEGFAEYMHYKENYFAALSLGKDKTYSLQEVFTTNYSDGLNRVYRWGYLGVRFMLEKHPQETTELLGYARNGEYKQWVARLNDFGPIYDQEFQLWLDEVTKDINDSDISKPKLQEKPKLLALNSSVAVEGEKLSEKLFYIEVPNGLTNVDISISGNGDADLYACYDKICHYHDYEWTNFTQGSNERISIPKGGDGFIPAGSYYISISGREAFDVELQASSH
;
A
#
# COMPACT_ATOMS: atom_id res chain seq x y z
N ASP A 1 -4.30 -40.77 0.28
CA ASP A 1 -5.20 -40.03 1.18
C ASP A 1 -4.30 -39.17 2.11
N ILE A 2 -3.83 -38.08 1.59
CA ILE A 2 -3.24 -37.01 2.41
C ILE A 2 -4.23 -35.86 2.28
N GLN A 3 -5.01 -35.64 3.33
CA GLN A 3 -5.72 -34.39 3.55
C GLN A 3 -4.66 -33.30 3.71
N ILE A 4 -4.45 -32.53 2.67
CA ILE A 4 -3.79 -31.23 2.78
C ILE A 4 -4.83 -30.34 3.43
N SER A 5 -4.62 -30.01 4.70
CA SER A 5 -5.46 -29.06 5.43
C SER A 5 -5.37 -27.69 4.75
N GLU A 6 -6.49 -26.96 4.71
CA GLU A 6 -6.61 -25.60 4.18
C GLU A 6 -5.67 -24.57 4.85
N THR A 7 -4.81 -25.01 5.75
CA THR A 7 -3.85 -24.18 6.48
C THR A 7 -2.55 -23.89 5.72
N ASP A 8 -2.28 -24.60 4.63
CA ASP A 8 -1.03 -24.42 3.88
C ASP A 8 -1.07 -23.26 2.87
N THR A 9 -2.24 -22.67 2.62
CA THR A 9 -2.36 -21.49 1.75
C THR A 9 -2.18 -20.17 2.50
N THR A 10 -2.15 -20.19 3.82
CA THR A 10 -1.89 -19.00 4.64
C THR A 10 -0.42 -18.79 4.96
N ASN A 11 0.45 -19.68 4.54
CA ASN A 11 1.88 -19.57 4.78
C ASN A 11 2.65 -18.70 3.80
N ASN A 12 1.96 -17.94 2.96
CA ASN A 12 2.60 -16.88 2.20
C ASN A 12 2.78 -15.60 3.03
N ASN A 13 3.15 -15.75 4.26
CA ASN A 13 3.65 -14.66 5.08
C ASN A 13 5.06 -14.16 4.67
N THR A 14 5.58 -14.61 3.55
CA THR A 14 6.61 -13.88 2.81
C THR A 14 6.06 -12.56 2.28
N ASP A 15 4.76 -12.45 2.18
CA ASP A 15 4.10 -11.28 1.65
C ASP A 15 4.11 -10.07 2.60
N ILE A 16 4.37 -10.23 3.87
CA ILE A 16 4.44 -9.07 4.76
C ILE A 16 5.64 -8.18 4.43
N THR A 17 6.72 -8.74 3.94
CA THR A 17 7.86 -7.95 3.48
C THR A 17 7.67 -7.40 2.08
N ASP A 18 6.97 -8.10 1.21
CA ASP A 18 6.61 -7.61 -0.11
C ASP A 18 5.49 -6.54 -0.04
N ILE A 19 4.57 -6.70 0.88
CA ILE A 19 3.52 -5.75 1.19
C ILE A 19 4.06 -4.35 1.47
N GLN A 20 5.27 -4.25 1.99
CA GLN A 20 5.74 -2.96 2.41
C GLN A 20 6.56 -2.18 1.46
N ILE A 21 6.96 -2.82 0.42
CA ILE A 21 7.61 -2.13 -0.66
C ILE A 21 6.60 -1.47 -1.58
N SER A 22 5.37 -1.96 -1.56
CA SER A 22 4.26 -1.30 -2.25
C SER A 22 3.61 -0.21 -1.42
N GLU A 23 3.91 -0.17 -0.10
CA GLU A 23 3.23 0.74 0.76
C GLU A 23 3.54 2.15 0.60
N THR A 24 4.49 2.41 -0.11
CA THR A 24 4.68 3.79 -0.25
C THR A 24 3.71 4.35 -1.16
N ASP A 25 2.79 3.59 -1.75
CA ASP A 25 2.10 4.34 -2.60
C ASP A 25 1.07 3.85 -3.39
N THR A 26 0.66 2.75 -3.13
CA THR A 26 -0.11 2.16 -4.15
C THR A 26 -1.59 2.33 -4.09
N THR A 27 -2.09 2.94 -3.10
CA THR A 27 -3.49 3.32 -3.11
C THR A 27 -3.72 4.75 -3.51
N ASN A 28 -2.63 5.48 -3.66
CA ASN A 28 -2.73 6.83 -4.13
C ASN A 28 -1.66 7.14 -5.11
N ASN A 29 -1.80 6.39 -6.16
CA ASN A 29 -0.94 6.55 -7.10
C ASN A 29 -1.06 7.40 -8.08
N ASN A 30 -1.01 8.54 -7.90
CA ASN A 30 -0.57 9.60 -8.72
C ASN A 30 -0.43 10.81 -7.97
N THR A 31 0.15 10.67 -6.89
CA THR A 31 0.88 11.80 -6.45
C THR A 31 2.27 11.50 -6.72
N ASP A 32 2.66 12.08 -7.73
CA ASP A 32 3.86 12.84 -7.63
C ASP A 32 3.84 13.54 -6.27
N ILE A 33 4.28 12.82 -5.27
CA ILE A 33 5.03 13.47 -4.24
C ILE A 33 6.29 13.92 -5.00
N THR A 34 6.12 14.92 -5.82
CA THR A 34 7.17 15.86 -5.96
C THR A 34 7.33 16.35 -4.55
N ASP A 35 8.28 15.75 -3.87
CA ASP A 35 8.87 16.32 -2.70
C ASP A 35 9.32 17.71 -3.11
N SER A 36 8.39 18.64 -3.11
CA SER A 36 8.65 20.04 -3.27
C SER A 36 9.22 20.62 -1.98
N ASN A 37 9.81 19.79 -1.17
CA ASN A 37 10.87 20.19 -0.29
C ASN A 37 12.09 20.57 -1.13
N ALA A 38 11.86 21.43 -2.06
CA ALA A 38 12.82 22.40 -2.45
C ALA A 38 13.07 23.39 -1.28
N HIS A 39 13.28 22.88 -0.08
CA HIS A 39 14.26 23.49 0.79
C HIS A 39 15.54 23.32 0.02
N THR A 40 15.84 24.34 -0.80
CA THR A 40 17.10 24.62 -1.41
C THR A 40 17.99 23.37 -1.38
N ALA A 41 17.70 22.40 -2.24
CA ALA A 41 18.67 21.40 -2.57
C ALA A 41 19.89 22.22 -2.93
N LEU A 42 20.94 22.13 -2.13
CA LEU A 42 22.23 22.76 -2.42
C LEU A 42 22.77 22.31 -3.78
N PHE A 43 22.10 21.34 -4.38
CA PHE A 43 22.38 20.80 -5.70
C PHE A 43 21.06 20.67 -6.47
N PRO A 44 20.93 21.32 -7.63
CA PRO A 44 19.78 21.10 -8.51
C PRO A 44 19.72 19.62 -8.90
N TYR A 45 18.51 19.07 -9.01
CA TYR A 45 18.25 17.77 -9.61
C TYR A 45 18.97 17.68 -10.96
N SER A 46 19.86 16.72 -11.09
CA SER A 46 20.70 16.57 -12.29
C SER A 46 20.25 15.39 -13.18
N GLY A 47 19.29 14.57 -12.74
CA GLY A 47 18.96 13.32 -13.40
C GLY A 47 20.08 12.27 -13.37
N GLU A 48 21.13 12.51 -12.59
CA GLU A 48 22.32 11.67 -12.57
C GLU A 48 22.20 10.41 -11.69
N CYS A 49 21.11 10.25 -10.96
CA CYS A 49 20.90 9.16 -9.98
C CYS A 49 19.86 8.11 -10.40
N GLU A 50 19.21 8.26 -11.53
CA GLU A 50 18.34 7.21 -12.08
C GLU A 50 19.14 6.01 -12.57
N THR A 51 18.52 4.84 -12.58
CA THR A 51 19.16 3.57 -12.97
C THR A 51 19.98 3.66 -14.25
N PRO A 52 19.49 4.20 -15.38
CA PRO A 52 20.29 4.30 -16.61
C PRO A 52 21.55 5.15 -16.44
N GLN A 53 21.47 6.26 -15.70
CA GLN A 53 22.58 7.17 -15.47
C GLN A 53 23.62 6.55 -14.52
N LEU A 54 23.17 5.90 -13.43
CA LEU A 54 24.06 5.19 -12.51
C LEU A 54 24.92 4.13 -13.24
N LEU A 55 24.33 3.42 -14.19
CA LEU A 55 25.04 2.40 -14.97
C LEU A 55 26.13 2.99 -15.87
N THR A 56 26.07 4.28 -16.23
CA THR A 56 27.13 4.92 -17.04
C THR A 56 28.40 5.15 -16.26
N ASN A 57 28.34 5.26 -14.90
CA ASN A 57 29.51 5.54 -14.06
C ASN A 57 29.39 4.95 -12.65
N LEU A 58 29.43 3.63 -12.55
CA LEU A 58 29.39 2.92 -11.27
C LEU A 58 30.53 3.31 -10.30
N ALA A 59 31.57 3.99 -10.78
CA ALA A 59 32.61 4.51 -9.89
C ALA A 59 32.12 5.63 -8.97
N LYS A 60 31.04 6.33 -9.32
CA LYS A 60 30.43 7.40 -8.53
C LYS A 60 29.06 7.05 -7.94
N VAL A 61 28.62 5.79 -8.07
CA VAL A 61 27.27 5.33 -7.69
C VAL A 61 26.91 5.74 -6.26
N ASP A 62 27.82 5.61 -5.32
CA ASP A 62 27.60 5.94 -3.90
C ASP A 62 27.29 7.41 -3.66
N SER A 63 28.02 8.33 -4.31
CA SER A 63 27.77 9.76 -4.20
C SER A 63 26.51 10.19 -4.96
N GLN A 64 26.19 9.56 -6.09
CA GLN A 64 24.98 9.82 -6.86
C GLN A 64 23.73 9.33 -6.11
N VAL A 65 23.79 8.13 -5.53
CA VAL A 65 22.71 7.58 -4.69
C VAL A 65 22.52 8.42 -3.42
N ALA A 66 23.60 8.79 -2.71
CA ALA A 66 23.50 9.58 -1.49
C ALA A 66 22.83 10.96 -1.70
N ASN A 67 22.95 11.50 -2.90
CA ASN A 67 22.28 12.75 -3.30
C ASN A 67 21.06 12.48 -4.19
N GLY A 68 20.38 11.36 -3.98
CA GLY A 68 19.23 10.91 -4.73
C GLY A 68 17.99 11.81 -4.56
N THR A 69 16.99 11.50 -5.38
CA THR A 69 15.65 12.06 -5.31
C THR A 69 14.63 10.92 -5.28
N TYR A 70 13.37 11.25 -5.08
CA TYR A 70 12.29 10.26 -5.09
C TYR A 70 12.17 9.55 -6.47
N GLU A 71 12.29 10.29 -7.56
CA GLU A 71 12.24 9.74 -8.92
C GLU A 71 13.40 8.77 -9.16
N CYS A 72 14.60 9.12 -8.71
CA CYS A 72 15.74 8.23 -8.75
C CYS A 72 15.48 6.93 -8.00
N MET A 73 14.95 7.04 -6.79
CA MET A 73 14.62 5.89 -5.94
C MET A 73 13.64 4.96 -6.64
N ASN A 74 12.56 5.47 -7.24
CA ASN A 74 11.60 4.66 -7.98
C ASN A 74 12.26 3.86 -9.10
N SER A 75 13.22 4.44 -9.81
CA SER A 75 13.97 3.75 -10.86
C SER A 75 14.81 2.58 -10.35
N TRP A 76 15.25 2.62 -9.08
CA TRP A 76 16.03 1.53 -8.46
C TRP A 76 15.17 0.32 -8.13
N PHE A 77 13.88 0.53 -7.82
CA PHE A 77 12.96 -0.57 -7.49
C PHE A 77 12.44 -1.32 -8.72
N SER A 78 12.56 -0.76 -9.91
CA SER A 78 12.00 -1.32 -11.14
C SER A 78 13.01 -1.38 -12.33
N PRO A 79 14.29 -1.74 -12.13
CA PRO A 79 15.22 -1.89 -13.24
C PRO A 79 14.91 -3.16 -14.04
N SER A 80 15.34 -3.23 -15.30
CA SER A 80 15.35 -4.49 -16.03
C SER A 80 16.30 -5.52 -15.38
N LYS A 81 16.11 -6.81 -15.69
CA LYS A 81 17.02 -7.88 -15.17
C LYS A 81 18.50 -7.56 -15.42
N GLN A 82 18.83 -7.16 -16.64
CA GLN A 82 20.19 -6.82 -17.01
C GLN A 82 20.73 -5.60 -16.24
N GLN A 83 19.90 -4.59 -16.03
CA GLN A 83 20.26 -3.42 -15.23
C GLN A 83 20.44 -3.78 -13.75
N ALA A 84 19.53 -4.60 -13.20
CA ALA A 84 19.61 -5.05 -11.81
C ALA A 84 20.89 -5.85 -11.53
N ASP A 85 21.30 -6.74 -12.44
CA ASP A 85 22.52 -7.54 -12.28
C ASP A 85 23.79 -6.68 -12.21
N GLN A 86 23.85 -5.61 -13.00
CA GLN A 86 24.96 -4.65 -12.99
C GLN A 86 24.89 -3.69 -11.80
N LEU A 87 23.72 -3.06 -11.59
CA LEU A 87 23.53 -2.03 -10.59
C LEU A 87 23.68 -2.57 -9.16
N PHE A 88 23.19 -3.79 -8.92
CA PHE A 88 23.24 -4.44 -7.62
C PHE A 88 24.32 -5.52 -7.54
N SER A 89 25.42 -5.33 -8.26
CA SER A 89 26.58 -6.21 -8.12
C SER A 89 27.20 -6.11 -6.72
N GLU A 90 27.83 -7.18 -6.25
CA GLU A 90 28.45 -7.23 -4.92
C GLU A 90 29.45 -6.09 -4.71
N THR A 91 30.19 -5.71 -5.75
CA THR A 91 31.14 -4.59 -5.72
C THR A 91 30.43 -3.25 -5.45
N VAL A 92 29.32 -3.01 -6.14
CA VAL A 92 28.49 -1.80 -5.91
C VAL A 92 27.92 -1.79 -4.50
N MET A 93 27.36 -2.91 -4.06
CA MET A 93 26.78 -3.03 -2.72
C MET A 93 27.78 -2.80 -1.60
N ARG A 94 29.00 -3.33 -1.72
CA ARG A 94 30.09 -3.05 -0.78
C ARG A 94 30.42 -1.57 -0.72
N LYS A 95 30.44 -0.89 -1.87
CA LYS A 95 30.72 0.54 -1.96
C LYS A 95 29.60 1.37 -1.30
N ILE A 96 28.34 1.04 -1.57
CA ILE A 96 27.17 1.69 -0.94
C ILE A 96 27.21 1.51 0.58
N THR A 97 27.46 0.28 1.06
CA THR A 97 27.55 -0.02 2.50
C THR A 97 28.67 0.79 3.18
N GLN A 98 29.85 0.89 2.56
CA GLN A 98 30.95 1.71 3.08
C GLN A 98 30.63 3.20 3.09
N SER A 99 29.93 3.68 2.06
CA SER A 99 29.50 5.09 2.01
C SER A 99 28.46 5.39 3.09
N LEU A 100 27.49 4.47 3.30
CA LEU A 100 26.51 4.57 4.38
C LEU A 100 27.20 4.61 5.75
N GLU A 101 28.13 3.70 6.03
CA GLU A 101 28.90 3.68 7.26
C GLU A 101 29.65 5.01 7.49
N LYS A 102 30.28 5.54 6.45
CA LYS A 102 31.00 6.82 6.50
C LYS A 102 30.07 7.97 6.87
N VAL A 103 28.88 8.06 6.24
CA VAL A 103 27.89 9.12 6.54
C VAL A 103 27.40 8.99 7.97
N ILE A 104 27.09 7.77 8.43
CA ILE A 104 26.63 7.51 9.80
C ILE A 104 27.68 7.91 10.84
N ASN A 105 28.95 7.61 10.62
CA ASN A 105 30.04 8.00 11.52
C ASN A 105 30.21 9.53 11.62
N GLN A 106 29.69 10.28 10.67
CA GLN A 106 29.72 11.75 10.63
C GLN A 106 28.35 12.37 10.96
N TYR A 107 27.34 11.56 11.22
CA TYR A 107 25.98 12.03 11.43
C TYR A 107 25.83 12.85 12.69
N GLN A 108 25.25 14.03 12.55
CA GLN A 108 25.02 15.02 13.62
C GLN A 108 23.55 15.47 13.68
N GLY A 109 22.61 14.67 13.18
CA GLY A 109 21.19 15.01 13.14
C GLY A 109 20.80 16.02 12.06
N LYS A 110 21.73 16.40 11.17
CA LYS A 110 21.46 17.36 10.10
C LYS A 110 20.66 16.72 8.97
N GLU A 111 19.70 17.46 8.43
CA GLU A 111 18.79 17.02 7.38
C GLU A 111 19.52 16.43 6.16
N GLN A 112 20.49 17.14 5.58
CA GLN A 112 21.25 16.62 4.43
C GLN A 112 21.97 15.30 4.72
N GLN A 113 22.45 15.09 5.93
CA GLN A 113 23.08 13.82 6.31
C GLN A 113 22.03 12.74 6.48
N ALA A 114 20.86 13.05 7.04
CA ALA A 114 19.73 12.13 7.14
C ALA A 114 19.25 11.72 5.76
N GLN A 115 19.12 12.66 4.82
CA GLN A 115 18.77 12.38 3.42
C GLN A 115 19.79 11.44 2.75
N ASN A 116 21.08 11.68 2.94
CA ASN A 116 22.09 10.76 2.42
C ASN A 116 21.97 9.35 3.00
N ILE A 117 21.69 9.22 4.30
CA ILE A 117 21.44 7.92 4.96
C ILE A 117 20.19 7.26 4.36
N TYR A 118 19.11 8.02 4.23
CA TYR A 118 17.84 7.54 3.68
C TYR A 118 18.03 6.93 2.30
N TYR A 119 18.58 7.66 1.33
CA TYR A 119 18.71 7.14 -0.04
C TYR A 119 19.72 5.99 -0.16
N LEU A 120 20.81 5.99 0.61
CA LEU A 120 21.73 4.85 0.63
C LEU A 120 21.05 3.59 1.19
N ALA A 121 20.23 3.74 2.23
CA ALA A 121 19.45 2.64 2.80
C ALA A 121 18.36 2.13 1.84
N GLU A 122 17.62 3.03 1.19
CA GLU A 122 16.61 2.67 0.19
C GLU A 122 17.24 1.95 -1.03
N PHE A 123 18.45 2.35 -1.45
CA PHE A 123 19.17 1.61 -2.50
C PHE A 123 19.52 0.18 -2.07
N ILE A 124 19.94 -0.02 -0.82
CA ILE A 124 20.16 -1.36 -0.26
C ILE A 124 18.86 -2.17 -0.26
N LYS A 125 17.77 -1.57 0.19
CA LYS A 125 16.43 -2.18 0.18
C LYS A 125 16.04 -2.59 -1.24
N ALA A 126 16.19 -1.70 -2.23
CA ALA A 126 15.91 -1.99 -3.63
C ALA A 126 16.75 -3.16 -4.17
N ALA A 127 18.03 -3.22 -3.81
CA ALA A 127 18.93 -4.29 -4.21
C ALA A 127 18.48 -5.66 -3.67
N TYR A 128 18.11 -5.72 -2.39
CA TYR A 128 17.65 -6.97 -1.79
C TYR A 128 16.28 -7.38 -2.34
N LYS A 129 15.35 -6.44 -2.54
CA LYS A 129 14.08 -6.73 -3.22
C LYS A 129 14.32 -7.37 -4.59
N ASN A 130 15.14 -6.75 -5.42
CA ASN A 130 15.39 -7.23 -6.76
C ASN A 130 16.07 -8.63 -6.82
N ARG A 131 16.77 -9.03 -5.75
CA ARG A 131 17.37 -10.36 -5.65
C ARG A 131 16.47 -11.42 -5.03
N HIS A 132 15.47 -11.01 -4.28
CA HIS A 132 14.49 -11.92 -3.65
C HIS A 132 13.22 -12.10 -4.47
N ASP A 133 13.00 -11.29 -5.49
CA ASP A 133 11.86 -11.42 -6.40
C ASP A 133 12.08 -12.65 -7.30
N THR A 134 11.63 -13.80 -6.79
CA THR A 134 11.81 -15.12 -7.43
C THR A 134 11.02 -15.28 -8.73
N TYR A 135 9.98 -14.46 -8.95
CA TYR A 135 9.14 -14.57 -10.14
C TYR A 135 9.70 -13.82 -11.36
N ALA A 136 10.48 -12.76 -11.13
CA ALA A 136 10.86 -11.88 -12.22
C ALA A 136 12.34 -11.95 -12.63
N ARG A 137 13.29 -12.35 -11.74
CA ARG A 137 14.68 -11.96 -12.01
C ARG A 137 15.74 -13.02 -11.92
N ASP A 138 15.53 -14.12 -11.23
CA ASP A 138 16.50 -15.24 -11.11
C ASP A 138 17.95 -14.76 -10.84
N LEU A 139 18.10 -13.79 -9.93
CA LEU A 139 19.39 -13.28 -9.51
C LEU A 139 19.89 -14.06 -8.29
N ALA A 140 21.18 -14.35 -8.24
CA ALA A 140 21.77 -15.04 -7.09
C ALA A 140 21.64 -14.18 -5.80
N PRO A 141 21.33 -14.78 -4.65
CA PRO A 141 21.26 -14.04 -3.38
C PRO A 141 22.64 -13.48 -3.00
N PHE A 142 22.65 -12.39 -2.25
CA PHE A 142 23.89 -11.86 -1.68
C PHE A 142 24.52 -12.81 -0.67
N PRO A 143 25.87 -12.82 -0.55
CA PRO A 143 26.54 -13.55 0.52
C PRO A 143 26.08 -13.10 1.91
N ASN A 144 26.00 -14.03 2.87
CA ASN A 144 25.56 -13.71 4.24
C ASN A 144 26.43 -12.62 4.91
N GLU A 145 27.72 -12.58 4.60
CA GLU A 145 28.66 -11.57 5.12
C GLU A 145 28.27 -10.14 4.69
N MET A 146 27.63 -9.97 3.55
CA MET A 146 27.09 -8.69 3.12
C MET A 146 25.95 -8.26 4.05
N GLY A 147 25.01 -9.15 4.33
CA GLY A 147 23.90 -8.88 5.25
C GLY A 147 24.40 -8.55 6.66
N LEU A 148 25.37 -9.30 7.18
CA LEU A 148 26.00 -9.02 8.47
C LEU A 148 26.66 -7.63 8.50
N SER A 149 27.40 -7.26 7.46
CA SER A 149 28.03 -5.94 7.34
C SER A 149 27.00 -4.81 7.38
N ILE A 150 25.90 -4.95 6.62
CA ILE A 150 24.83 -3.96 6.59
C ILE A 150 24.11 -3.86 7.97
N ALA A 151 23.85 -5.01 8.62
CA ALA A 151 23.25 -5.01 9.96
C ALA A 151 24.14 -4.30 10.99
N HIS A 152 25.45 -4.48 10.93
CA HIS A 152 26.39 -3.74 11.79
C HIS A 152 26.36 -2.22 11.53
N VAL A 153 26.24 -1.81 10.28
CA VAL A 153 26.07 -0.41 9.92
C VAL A 153 24.75 0.15 10.46
N ALA A 154 23.68 -0.64 10.42
CA ALA A 154 22.41 -0.25 11.05
C ALA A 154 22.55 -0.09 12.58
N GLN A 155 23.26 -0.99 13.24
CA GLN A 155 23.55 -0.85 14.67
C GLN A 155 24.35 0.42 14.99
N LEU A 156 25.34 0.79 14.19
CA LEU A 156 26.09 2.03 14.37
C LEU A 156 25.14 3.25 14.35
N PHE A 157 24.20 3.27 13.42
CA PHE A 157 23.19 4.33 13.37
C PHE A 157 22.28 4.33 14.58
N LEU A 158 21.71 3.18 14.96
CA LEU A 158 20.78 3.06 16.09
C LEU A 158 21.42 3.46 17.42
N ARG A 159 22.73 3.21 17.58
CA ARG A 159 23.53 3.62 18.76
C ARG A 159 24.01 5.07 18.72
N SER A 160 23.85 5.75 17.59
CA SER A 160 24.21 7.15 17.48
C SER A 160 23.35 8.01 18.40
N HIS A 161 23.94 9.01 19.01
CA HIS A 161 23.23 10.02 19.79
C HIS A 161 22.15 10.75 18.97
N TYR A 162 22.31 10.79 17.66
CA TYR A 162 21.43 11.49 16.74
C TYR A 162 20.39 10.59 16.04
N SER A 163 20.32 9.30 16.36
CA SER A 163 19.37 8.38 15.71
C SER A 163 17.90 8.77 15.93
N LEU A 164 17.60 9.45 17.03
CA LEU A 164 16.28 9.95 17.39
C LEU A 164 16.12 11.46 17.16
N SER A 165 16.92 12.05 16.25
CA SER A 165 16.76 13.44 15.89
C SER A 165 15.38 13.69 15.29
N GLU A 166 14.79 14.83 15.64
CA GLU A 166 13.50 15.25 15.13
C GLU A 166 13.62 15.77 13.70
N GLY A 167 12.50 15.75 12.98
CA GLY A 167 12.40 16.15 11.59
C GLY A 167 12.02 14.98 10.68
N GLN A 168 11.26 15.26 9.63
CA GLN A 168 10.76 14.28 8.69
C GLN A 168 11.87 13.41 8.10
N THR A 169 12.89 14.05 7.51
CA THR A 169 13.99 13.34 6.85
C THR A 169 14.81 12.48 7.82
N GLN A 170 14.97 12.94 9.07
CA GLN A 170 15.65 12.21 10.13
C GLN A 170 14.88 10.94 10.52
N GLN A 171 13.56 11.05 10.62
CA GLN A 171 12.67 9.92 10.93
C GLN A 171 12.53 8.96 9.76
N GLN A 172 12.54 9.46 8.51
CA GLN A 172 12.62 8.60 7.32
C GLN A 172 13.93 7.80 7.32
N ALA A 173 15.06 8.45 7.62
CA ALA A 173 16.33 7.74 7.75
C ALA A 173 16.28 6.65 8.83
N LEU A 174 15.67 6.94 9.98
CA LEU A 174 15.45 5.94 11.04
C LEU A 174 14.60 4.75 10.52
N GLY A 175 13.49 5.04 9.86
CA GLY A 175 12.61 4.01 9.28
C GLY A 175 13.34 3.12 8.28
N SER A 176 14.11 3.72 7.35
CA SER A 176 14.89 2.95 6.36
C SER A 176 16.02 2.14 6.99
N MET A 177 16.66 2.64 8.03
CA MET A 177 17.67 1.88 8.75
C MET A 177 17.10 0.67 9.48
N LEU A 178 15.85 0.75 9.95
CA LEU A 178 15.15 -0.39 10.56
C LEU A 178 14.73 -1.42 9.51
N ILE A 179 14.20 -0.97 8.37
CA ILE A 179 13.73 -1.88 7.33
C ILE A 179 14.88 -2.59 6.59
N ILE A 180 16.07 -1.99 6.47
CA ILE A 180 17.20 -2.71 5.87
C ILE A 180 17.67 -3.88 6.76
N VAL A 181 17.48 -3.83 8.07
CA VAL A 181 17.75 -4.97 8.99
C VAL A 181 16.85 -6.16 8.61
N ASP A 182 15.59 -5.92 8.28
CA ASP A 182 14.69 -6.94 7.75
C ASP A 182 15.14 -7.40 6.36
N SER A 183 15.38 -6.47 5.44
CA SER A 183 15.78 -6.79 4.06
C SER A 183 17.01 -7.71 3.99
N VAL A 184 17.97 -7.50 4.87
CA VAL A 184 19.19 -8.35 4.94
C VAL A 184 19.05 -9.61 5.81
N ARG A 185 17.86 -9.81 6.42
CA ARG A 185 17.54 -10.96 7.28
C ARG A 185 18.49 -11.15 8.46
N GLN A 186 18.85 -10.06 9.16
CA GLN A 186 19.82 -10.05 10.26
C GLN A 186 19.27 -9.37 11.54
N LEU A 187 17.97 -9.50 11.83
CA LEU A 187 17.36 -8.90 13.01
C LEU A 187 18.03 -9.39 14.30
N SER A 188 18.40 -10.67 14.40
CA SER A 188 19.06 -11.22 15.60
C SER A 188 20.32 -10.45 15.99
N ILE A 189 21.05 -9.88 15.04
CA ILE A 189 22.23 -9.05 15.29
C ILE A 189 21.86 -7.68 15.85
N ALA A 190 20.85 -7.02 15.26
CA ALA A 190 20.47 -5.66 15.63
C ALA A 190 19.41 -5.60 16.75
N ALA A 191 18.82 -6.72 17.16
CA ALA A 191 17.68 -6.78 18.07
C ALA A 191 17.85 -5.98 19.38
N PRO A 192 18.97 -6.00 20.10
CA PRO A 192 19.09 -5.20 21.32
C PRO A 192 18.85 -3.71 21.07
N ASP A 193 19.36 -3.18 19.98
CA ASP A 193 19.25 -1.77 19.61
C ASP A 193 17.87 -1.45 19.02
N VAL A 194 17.32 -2.35 18.20
CA VAL A 194 15.98 -2.23 17.60
C VAL A 194 14.89 -2.24 18.70
N PHE A 195 14.93 -3.21 19.62
CA PHE A 195 13.93 -3.28 20.69
C PHE A 195 14.09 -2.16 21.74
N ALA A 196 15.28 -1.54 21.86
CA ALA A 196 15.44 -0.37 22.72
C ALA A 196 14.62 0.83 22.25
N LEU A 197 14.32 0.92 20.96
CA LEU A 197 13.48 1.99 20.39
C LEU A 197 12.03 1.95 20.89
N LEU A 198 11.51 0.77 21.26
CA LEU A 198 10.17 0.66 21.81
C LEU A 198 9.99 1.50 23.10
N ASP A 199 11.04 1.65 23.90
CA ASP A 199 11.02 2.47 25.11
C ASP A 199 11.01 3.98 24.82
N THR A 200 11.28 4.38 23.59
CA THR A 200 11.36 5.79 23.17
C THR A 200 10.05 6.32 22.59
N PHE A 201 9.03 5.43 22.42
CA PHE A 201 7.74 5.80 21.86
C PHE A 201 6.92 6.56 22.92
N THR A 202 6.49 7.76 22.57
CA THR A 202 5.71 8.66 23.42
C THR A 202 4.55 9.26 22.61
N ALA A 203 3.56 9.84 23.28
CA ALA A 203 2.45 10.50 22.63
C ALA A 203 2.92 11.59 21.65
N GLU A 204 3.90 12.40 22.05
CA GLU A 204 4.48 13.46 21.24
C GLU A 204 5.12 12.91 19.96
N ARG A 205 5.95 11.89 20.06
CA ARG A 205 6.57 11.23 18.89
C ARG A 205 5.57 10.46 18.04
N GLY A 206 4.54 9.90 18.68
CA GLY A 206 3.47 9.18 18.02
C GLY A 206 2.57 10.05 17.14
N GLU A 207 2.64 11.37 17.22
CA GLU A 207 1.97 12.28 16.31
C GLU A 207 2.62 12.29 14.92
N SER A 208 3.94 12.05 14.84
CA SER A 208 4.65 11.99 13.55
C SER A 208 4.34 10.69 12.81
N TYR A 209 3.86 10.82 11.57
CA TYR A 209 3.67 9.70 10.66
C TYR A 209 4.98 8.91 10.45
N TYR A 210 6.08 9.58 10.17
CA TYR A 210 7.36 8.95 9.90
C TYR A 210 7.95 8.22 11.10
N TYR A 211 7.69 8.75 12.31
CA TYR A 211 8.11 8.05 13.53
C TYR A 211 7.25 6.81 13.80
N ARG A 212 5.93 6.91 13.60
CA ARG A 212 5.05 5.72 13.66
C ARG A 212 5.47 4.65 12.66
N THR A 213 5.82 5.05 11.43
CA THR A 213 6.33 4.14 10.40
C THR A 213 7.63 3.49 10.84
N ALA A 214 8.57 4.25 11.41
CA ALA A 214 9.82 3.71 11.93
C ALA A 214 9.57 2.65 13.03
N ILE A 215 8.69 2.94 14.00
CA ILE A 215 8.32 1.96 15.04
C ILE A 215 7.63 0.74 14.44
N ASN A 216 6.74 0.92 13.45
CA ASN A 216 6.09 -0.19 12.76
C ASN A 216 7.10 -1.11 12.06
N ASN A 217 8.18 -0.56 11.50
CA ASN A 217 9.24 -1.33 10.86
C ASN A 217 9.93 -2.34 11.81
N ILE A 218 9.83 -2.14 13.13
CA ILE A 218 10.27 -3.13 14.13
C ILE A 218 9.40 -4.38 14.05
N PHE A 219 8.08 -4.21 14.04
CA PHE A 219 7.12 -5.33 13.98
C PHE A 219 7.20 -6.06 12.64
N ILE A 220 7.46 -5.32 11.59
CA ILE A 220 7.73 -5.84 10.25
C ILE A 220 8.96 -6.74 10.25
N ALA A 221 10.07 -6.25 10.76
CA ALA A 221 11.30 -7.02 10.87
C ALA A 221 11.10 -8.30 11.70
N MET A 222 10.29 -8.24 12.78
CA MET A 222 9.93 -9.43 13.55
C MET A 222 9.15 -10.44 12.70
N ALA A 223 8.12 -10.01 11.99
CA ALA A 223 7.33 -10.87 11.12
C ALA A 223 8.21 -11.52 10.05
N GLY A 224 9.08 -10.73 9.37
CA GLY A 224 10.04 -11.22 8.37
C GLY A 224 11.05 -12.24 8.90
N HIS A 225 11.29 -12.27 10.21
CA HIS A 225 12.20 -13.22 10.86
C HIS A 225 11.48 -14.39 11.54
N SER A 226 10.18 -14.49 11.43
CA SER A 226 9.36 -15.53 12.07
C SER A 226 9.65 -16.97 11.63
N GLN A 227 10.53 -17.18 10.66
CA GLN A 227 11.01 -18.48 10.17
C GLN A 227 12.52 -18.69 10.42
N LYS A 228 13.18 -17.79 11.16
CA LYS A 228 14.63 -17.84 11.38
C LYS A 228 14.97 -18.39 12.74
N GLU A 229 15.69 -19.52 12.79
CA GLU A 229 16.17 -20.15 14.02
C GLU A 229 16.95 -19.15 14.89
N ALA A 230 17.92 -18.43 14.35
CA ALA A 230 18.70 -17.44 15.10
C ALA A 230 17.88 -16.32 15.77
N PHE A 231 16.68 -16.03 15.27
CA PHE A 231 15.77 -15.08 15.92
C PHE A 231 15.10 -15.72 17.13
N TYR A 232 14.66 -16.98 17.04
CA TYR A 232 14.08 -17.70 18.17
C TYR A 232 15.13 -18.01 19.23
N ASP A 233 16.34 -18.43 18.86
CA ASP A 233 17.46 -18.60 19.80
C ASP A 233 17.67 -17.33 20.66
N LEU A 234 17.57 -16.16 20.05
CA LEU A 234 17.69 -14.89 20.75
C LEU A 234 16.52 -14.68 21.73
N ILE A 235 15.27 -14.88 21.28
CA ILE A 235 14.07 -14.71 22.11
C ILE A 235 14.05 -15.70 23.29
N GLU A 236 14.49 -16.93 23.07
CA GLU A 236 14.57 -18.00 24.06
C GLU A 236 15.69 -17.75 25.09
N SER A 237 16.77 -17.10 24.65
CA SER A 237 17.91 -16.79 25.55
C SER A 237 17.62 -15.69 26.56
N ASP A 238 16.68 -14.77 26.28
CA ASP A 238 16.40 -13.65 27.16
C ASP A 238 14.92 -13.20 27.06
N PRO A 239 14.15 -13.31 28.17
CA PRO A 239 12.76 -12.87 28.20
C PRO A 239 12.56 -11.36 28.05
N ILE A 240 13.64 -10.57 27.98
CA ILE A 240 13.56 -9.10 27.86
C ILE A 240 12.79 -8.68 26.63
N TYR A 241 12.90 -9.39 25.51
CA TYR A 241 12.22 -9.05 24.26
C TYR A 241 10.69 -9.20 24.39
N ILE A 242 10.22 -10.29 25.00
CA ILE A 242 8.80 -10.50 25.32
C ILE A 242 8.29 -9.40 26.25
N ASN A 243 9.06 -9.09 27.29
CA ASN A 243 8.71 -8.05 28.27
C ASN A 243 8.67 -6.65 27.65
N LYS A 244 9.55 -6.32 26.68
CA LYS A 244 9.53 -5.04 25.99
C LYS A 244 8.27 -4.89 25.13
N LEU A 245 7.85 -5.91 24.39
CA LEU A 245 6.60 -5.90 23.63
C LEU A 245 5.38 -5.74 24.55
N ARG A 246 5.34 -6.52 25.64
CA ARG A 246 4.30 -6.37 26.65
C ARG A 246 4.25 -4.95 27.22
N ALA A 247 5.41 -4.42 27.62
CA ALA A 247 5.52 -3.07 28.17
C ALA A 247 5.12 -2.01 27.16
N PHE A 248 5.49 -2.17 25.88
CA PHE A 248 5.08 -1.27 24.81
C PHE A 248 3.56 -1.17 24.72
N ILE A 249 2.84 -2.30 24.74
CA ILE A 249 1.38 -2.33 24.66
C ILE A 249 0.75 -1.66 25.88
N LEU A 250 1.19 -2.03 27.09
CA LEU A 250 0.57 -1.55 28.33
C LEU A 250 0.90 -0.08 28.66
N ASN A 251 2.11 0.39 28.33
CA ASN A 251 2.54 1.74 28.65
C ASN A 251 2.04 2.79 27.64
N ASN A 252 1.55 2.37 26.48
CA ASN A 252 1.09 3.26 25.43
C ASN A 252 -0.43 3.21 25.21
N GLU A 253 -1.23 2.97 26.28
CA GLU A 253 -2.71 3.00 26.19
C GLU A 253 -3.26 4.35 25.68
N TRP A 254 -2.49 5.43 25.79
CA TRP A 254 -2.84 6.74 25.20
C TRP A 254 -3.02 6.69 23.68
N ALA A 255 -2.40 5.71 23.00
CA ALA A 255 -2.51 5.51 21.55
C ALA A 255 -3.90 5.04 21.10
N ILE A 256 -4.70 4.48 22.02
CA ILE A 256 -6.05 3.98 21.70
C ILE A 256 -6.96 5.14 21.24
N GLY A 257 -7.59 4.97 20.07
CA GLY A 257 -8.40 6.00 19.43
C GLY A 257 -7.59 7.06 18.68
N THR A 258 -6.26 6.89 18.54
CA THR A 258 -5.38 7.77 17.76
C THR A 258 -4.81 7.01 16.54
N ASN A 259 -4.12 7.73 15.65
CA ASN A 259 -3.38 7.14 14.52
C ASN A 259 -2.27 6.16 14.95
N SER A 260 -1.92 6.14 16.24
CA SER A 260 -0.91 5.24 16.81
C SER A 260 -1.47 3.90 17.30
N GLU A 261 -2.79 3.72 17.35
CA GLU A 261 -3.41 2.50 17.90
C GLU A 261 -3.01 1.23 17.13
N ALA A 262 -2.82 1.35 15.81
CA ALA A 262 -2.38 0.22 14.98
C ALA A 262 -1.07 -0.40 15.48
N LEU A 263 -0.17 0.39 16.05
CA LEU A 263 1.10 -0.09 16.60
C LEU A 263 0.91 -1.03 17.80
N LEU A 264 -0.12 -0.79 18.63
CA LEU A 264 -0.45 -1.69 19.74
C LEU A 264 -0.92 -3.05 19.22
N GLY A 265 -1.77 -3.04 18.20
CA GLY A 265 -2.24 -4.26 17.53
C GLY A 265 -1.09 -5.04 16.88
N ASN A 266 -0.18 -4.34 16.20
CA ASN A 266 0.98 -4.97 15.55
C ASN A 266 1.97 -5.52 16.59
N ALA A 267 2.23 -4.80 17.69
CA ALA A 267 3.04 -5.30 18.79
C ALA A 267 2.42 -6.57 19.43
N ALA A 268 1.10 -6.58 19.60
CA ALA A 268 0.37 -7.73 20.15
C ALA A 268 0.42 -8.94 19.20
N ARG A 269 0.29 -8.69 17.89
CA ARG A 269 0.43 -9.71 16.83
C ARG A 269 1.81 -10.34 16.87
N GLU A 270 2.87 -9.54 16.88
CA GLU A 270 4.23 -10.07 16.88
C GLU A 270 4.62 -10.74 18.20
N LEU A 271 4.13 -10.24 19.34
CA LEU A 271 4.27 -10.94 20.62
C LEU A 271 3.57 -12.31 20.58
N ALA A 272 2.35 -12.36 20.06
CA ALA A 272 1.59 -13.62 19.94
C ALA A 272 2.25 -14.59 18.94
N ARG A 273 2.87 -14.10 17.86
CA ARG A 273 3.62 -14.92 16.89
C ARG A 273 4.78 -15.67 17.54
N LEU A 274 5.37 -15.16 18.63
CA LEU A 274 6.43 -15.85 19.36
C LEU A 274 5.98 -17.19 19.98
N ILE A 275 4.67 -17.48 19.99
CA ILE A 275 4.12 -18.79 20.40
C ILE A 275 4.59 -19.96 19.50
N LYS A 276 5.14 -19.64 18.32
CA LYS A 276 5.76 -20.62 17.40
C LYS A 276 7.04 -21.24 17.93
N THR A 277 7.66 -20.67 18.97
CA THR A 277 8.89 -21.22 19.55
C THR A 277 8.74 -22.69 19.89
N ASP A 278 9.80 -23.47 19.74
CA ASP A 278 9.84 -24.87 20.20
C ASP A 278 10.22 -24.99 21.71
N ASP A 279 10.77 -23.92 22.30
CA ASP A 279 11.08 -23.88 23.71
C ASP A 279 9.81 -23.73 24.58
N GLU A 280 9.47 -24.78 25.32
CA GLU A 280 8.24 -24.83 26.10
C GLU A 280 8.21 -23.78 27.25
N GLN A 281 9.37 -23.38 27.77
CA GLN A 281 9.44 -22.36 28.81
C GLN A 281 9.10 -20.98 28.27
N THR A 282 9.66 -20.63 27.13
CA THR A 282 9.33 -19.39 26.39
C THR A 282 7.89 -19.38 25.92
N LYS A 283 7.41 -20.49 25.36
CA LYS A 283 6.00 -20.66 24.95
C LYS A 283 5.03 -20.46 26.12
N GLN A 284 5.37 -20.95 27.29
CA GLN A 284 4.56 -20.75 28.50
C GLN A 284 4.55 -19.27 28.92
N LEU A 285 5.70 -18.58 28.88
CA LEU A 285 5.81 -17.17 29.21
C LEU A 285 4.98 -16.31 28.20
N VAL A 286 5.10 -16.58 26.91
CA VAL A 286 4.27 -15.93 25.89
C VAL A 286 2.80 -16.16 26.22
N THR A 287 2.36 -17.40 26.45
CA THR A 287 0.96 -17.71 26.75
C THR A 287 0.43 -16.95 27.97
N GLN A 288 1.19 -16.87 29.06
CA GLN A 288 0.82 -16.10 30.25
C GLN A 288 0.70 -14.60 29.96
N THR A 289 1.61 -14.08 29.14
CA THR A 289 1.55 -12.67 28.72
C THR A 289 0.31 -12.40 27.86
N LEU A 290 -0.05 -13.33 26.97
CA LEU A 290 -1.27 -13.22 26.17
C LEU A 290 -2.54 -13.31 27.02
N GLU A 291 -2.59 -14.16 28.05
CA GLU A 291 -3.69 -14.22 29.02
C GLU A 291 -3.91 -12.86 29.70
N GLU A 292 -2.83 -12.19 30.12
CA GLU A 292 -2.89 -10.85 30.72
C GLU A 292 -3.41 -9.81 29.73
N LEU A 293 -2.88 -9.79 28.49
CA LEU A 293 -3.30 -8.84 27.47
C LEU A 293 -4.77 -9.04 27.06
N LEU A 294 -5.23 -10.27 26.88
CA LEU A 294 -6.62 -10.58 26.56
C LEU A 294 -7.58 -10.21 27.70
N HIS A 295 -7.11 -10.26 28.95
CA HIS A 295 -7.87 -9.77 30.09
C HIS A 295 -8.01 -8.24 30.07
N ASN A 296 -6.95 -7.52 29.70
CA ASN A 296 -6.93 -6.06 29.62
C ASN A 296 -7.64 -5.52 28.36
N TYR A 297 -7.59 -6.30 27.27
CA TYR A 297 -8.14 -5.95 25.96
C TYR A 297 -9.09 -7.05 25.44
N PRO A 298 -10.23 -7.29 26.12
CA PRO A 298 -11.21 -8.26 25.62
C PRO A 298 -11.87 -7.75 24.33
N LEU A 299 -12.40 -8.67 23.52
CA LEU A 299 -13.17 -8.30 22.33
C LEU A 299 -14.33 -7.37 22.69
N GLY A 300 -14.38 -6.21 22.05
CA GLY A 300 -15.34 -5.14 22.37
C GLY A 300 -14.94 -4.27 23.55
N GLY A 301 -13.71 -4.43 24.05
CA GLY A 301 -13.14 -3.62 25.14
C GLY A 301 -12.47 -2.34 24.64
N LYS A 302 -11.31 -2.01 25.21
CA LYS A 302 -10.58 -0.77 24.95
C LYS A 302 -10.04 -0.71 23.52
N SER A 303 -9.52 -1.85 23.00
CA SER A 303 -8.95 -1.96 21.65
C SER A 303 -9.18 -3.35 21.09
N ASP A 304 -10.00 -3.45 20.06
CA ASP A 304 -10.17 -4.70 19.30
C ASP A 304 -8.89 -5.08 18.54
N ARG A 305 -8.01 -4.12 18.19
CA ARG A 305 -6.77 -4.37 17.46
C ARG A 305 -5.80 -5.28 18.21
N VAL A 306 -5.64 -5.06 19.53
CA VAL A 306 -4.81 -5.92 20.37
C VAL A 306 -5.39 -7.33 20.40
N TRP A 307 -6.70 -7.45 20.61
CA TRP A 307 -7.40 -8.74 20.62
C TRP A 307 -7.25 -9.49 19.30
N VAL A 308 -7.47 -8.80 18.17
CA VAL A 308 -7.40 -9.40 16.83
C VAL A 308 -5.99 -9.90 16.54
N GLY A 309 -4.96 -9.10 16.80
CA GLY A 309 -3.57 -9.51 16.59
C GLY A 309 -3.21 -10.79 17.35
N ILE A 310 -3.69 -10.92 18.58
CA ILE A 310 -3.49 -12.13 19.39
C ILE A 310 -4.30 -13.31 18.83
N ALA A 311 -5.60 -13.10 18.57
CA ALA A 311 -6.50 -14.15 18.11
C ALA A 311 -6.06 -14.75 16.77
N GLU A 312 -5.59 -13.94 15.84
CA GLU A 312 -5.05 -14.36 14.56
C GLU A 312 -3.84 -15.28 14.74
N MET A 313 -2.82 -14.82 15.43
CA MET A 313 -1.58 -15.59 15.60
C MET A 313 -1.76 -16.86 16.41
N VAL A 314 -2.61 -16.85 17.43
CA VAL A 314 -2.90 -18.07 18.20
C VAL A 314 -3.71 -19.06 17.37
N SER A 315 -4.64 -18.59 16.55
CA SER A 315 -5.41 -19.45 15.63
C SER A 315 -4.51 -20.14 14.60
N ASP A 316 -3.49 -19.42 14.11
CA ASP A 316 -2.60 -19.93 13.05
C ASP A 316 -1.51 -20.85 13.60
N TYR A 317 -0.96 -20.53 14.77
CA TYR A 317 0.28 -21.17 15.26
C TYR A 317 0.16 -21.99 16.54
N ALA A 318 -0.95 -21.85 17.28
CA ALA A 318 -1.19 -22.61 18.52
C ALA A 318 -2.69 -22.87 18.76
N PRO A 319 -3.40 -23.48 17.78
CA PRO A 319 -4.85 -23.70 17.87
C PRO A 319 -5.24 -24.55 19.09
N GLU A 320 -4.34 -25.38 19.62
CA GLU A 320 -4.54 -26.15 20.86
C GLU A 320 -4.65 -25.27 22.11
N ARG A 321 -4.26 -23.99 22.04
CA ARG A 321 -4.33 -23.04 23.16
C ARG A 321 -5.54 -22.11 23.11
N LEU A 322 -6.36 -22.18 22.06
CA LEU A 322 -7.54 -21.31 21.88
C LEU A 322 -8.49 -21.39 23.10
N ASN A 323 -8.79 -22.58 23.57
CA ASN A 323 -9.67 -22.75 24.74
C ASN A 323 -9.08 -22.12 26.00
N ARG A 324 -7.81 -22.36 26.26
CA ARG A 324 -7.09 -21.78 27.41
C ARG A 324 -7.12 -20.26 27.38
N LEU A 325 -6.95 -19.65 26.20
CA LEU A 325 -6.92 -18.20 25.98
C LEU A 325 -8.32 -17.59 25.77
N THR A 326 -9.39 -18.36 25.89
CA THR A 326 -10.79 -17.93 25.65
C THR A 326 -11.02 -17.36 24.25
N LEU A 327 -10.31 -17.92 23.27
CA LEU A 327 -10.35 -17.53 21.86
C LEU A 327 -11.15 -18.52 20.98
N ASP A 328 -11.86 -19.46 21.60
CA ASP A 328 -12.73 -20.39 20.86
C ASP A 328 -13.73 -19.62 19.99
N ASN A 329 -13.92 -20.09 18.77
CA ASN A 329 -14.79 -19.46 17.78
C ASN A 329 -14.49 -17.96 17.55
N SER A 330 -13.22 -17.59 17.63
CA SER A 330 -12.78 -16.19 17.55
C SER A 330 -13.22 -15.51 16.26
N LYS A 331 -13.12 -16.19 15.09
CA LYS A 331 -13.54 -15.65 13.79
C LYS A 331 -15.06 -15.39 13.74
N GLU A 332 -15.88 -16.32 14.20
CA GLU A 332 -17.34 -16.17 14.23
C GLU A 332 -17.76 -15.04 15.17
N ARG A 333 -17.17 -14.99 16.35
CA ARG A 333 -17.46 -13.94 17.35
C ARG A 333 -17.08 -12.56 16.79
N LEU A 334 -15.93 -12.47 16.14
CA LEU A 334 -15.48 -11.23 15.50
C LEU A 334 -16.38 -10.86 14.32
N LYS A 335 -16.68 -11.82 13.43
CA LYS A 335 -17.56 -11.60 12.27
C LYS A 335 -18.92 -11.08 12.68
N GLN A 336 -19.57 -11.73 13.65
CA GLN A 336 -20.88 -11.30 14.17
C GLN A 336 -20.87 -9.87 14.73
N ARG A 337 -19.76 -9.46 15.32
CA ARG A 337 -19.60 -8.12 15.87
C ARG A 337 -19.31 -7.07 14.80
N VAL A 338 -18.42 -7.41 13.85
CA VAL A 338 -17.85 -6.42 12.92
C VAL A 338 -18.62 -6.34 11.60
N VAL A 339 -19.30 -7.41 11.17
CA VAL A 339 -20.06 -7.47 9.91
C VAL A 339 -21.49 -7.97 10.14
N PRO A 340 -22.27 -7.29 10.97
CA PRO A 340 -23.61 -7.74 11.35
C PRO A 340 -24.68 -7.54 10.28
N PHE A 341 -24.42 -6.69 9.28
CA PHE A 341 -25.38 -6.39 8.20
C PHE A 341 -25.26 -7.41 7.08
N SER A 342 -26.40 -7.87 6.54
CA SER A 342 -26.45 -8.78 5.39
C SER A 342 -27.62 -8.41 4.47
N TYR A 343 -27.35 -8.40 3.16
CA TYR A 343 -28.34 -8.13 2.13
C TYR A 343 -28.08 -9.00 0.88
N ASN A 344 -29.11 -9.71 0.40
CA ASN A 344 -29.02 -10.51 -0.82
C ASN A 344 -29.44 -9.67 -2.03
N CYS A 345 -28.56 -9.51 -3.02
CA CYS A 345 -28.91 -8.92 -4.30
C CYS A 345 -29.82 -9.84 -5.12
N ALA A 346 -30.45 -9.32 -6.16
CA ALA A 346 -31.23 -10.13 -7.11
C ALA A 346 -30.33 -11.03 -7.98
N GLY A 347 -29.06 -10.65 -8.17
CA GLY A 347 -28.01 -11.42 -8.84
C GLY A 347 -27.22 -12.34 -7.89
N PRO A 348 -25.99 -12.73 -8.27
CA PRO A 348 -25.16 -13.66 -7.49
C PRO A 348 -24.56 -13.05 -6.21
N ALA A 349 -24.58 -11.74 -6.05
CA ALA A 349 -23.91 -11.07 -4.95
C ALA A 349 -24.72 -11.09 -3.64
N GLN A 350 -24.02 -11.37 -2.53
CA GLN A 350 -24.49 -11.12 -1.17
C GLN A 350 -23.61 -10.03 -0.54
N ILE A 351 -24.23 -8.95 -0.06
CA ILE A 351 -23.50 -7.90 0.65
C ILE A 351 -23.48 -8.22 2.15
N LEU A 352 -22.30 -8.23 2.72
CA LEU A 352 -22.03 -8.32 4.16
C LEU A 352 -21.32 -7.05 4.57
N ALA A 353 -21.81 -6.30 5.57
CA ALA A 353 -21.23 -5.01 5.90
C ALA A 353 -21.12 -4.75 7.40
N GLN A 354 -20.18 -3.90 7.76
CA GLN A 354 -20.03 -3.40 9.13
C GLN A 354 -21.20 -2.48 9.49
N LYS A 355 -21.52 -1.54 8.60
CA LYS A 355 -22.66 -0.64 8.73
C LYS A 355 -23.11 -0.20 7.33
N MET A 356 -24.36 -0.50 7.01
CA MET A 356 -24.96 -0.13 5.72
C MET A 356 -26.48 -0.01 5.89
N THR A 357 -27.13 0.84 5.10
CA THR A 357 -28.59 0.87 5.01
C THR A 357 -29.07 -0.05 3.90
N ASN A 358 -30.32 -0.47 3.94
CA ASN A 358 -30.93 -1.27 2.86
C ASN A 358 -30.94 -0.53 1.52
N GLU A 359 -31.10 0.80 1.54
CA GLU A 359 -31.06 1.65 0.35
C GLU A 359 -29.68 1.67 -0.28
N GLN A 360 -28.62 1.85 0.52
CA GLN A 360 -27.23 1.76 0.06
C GLN A 360 -26.90 0.37 -0.53
N ALA A 361 -27.35 -0.68 0.13
CA ALA A 361 -27.17 -2.04 -0.37
C ALA A 361 -27.91 -2.25 -1.71
N GLN A 362 -29.14 -1.78 -1.82
CA GLN A 362 -29.92 -1.87 -3.05
C GLN A 362 -29.27 -1.13 -4.21
N THR A 363 -28.76 0.07 -3.98
CA THR A 363 -28.00 0.85 -4.99
C THR A 363 -26.73 0.10 -5.43
N SER A 364 -25.97 -0.45 -4.48
CA SER A 364 -24.79 -1.26 -4.80
C SER A 364 -25.15 -2.51 -5.61
N CYS A 365 -26.24 -3.22 -5.25
CA CYS A 365 -26.72 -4.35 -6.03
C CYS A 365 -27.10 -3.97 -7.46
N GLN A 366 -27.73 -2.80 -7.65
CA GLN A 366 -28.06 -2.32 -8.99
C GLN A 366 -26.81 -2.08 -9.82
N THR A 367 -25.79 -1.42 -9.24
CA THR A 367 -24.49 -1.21 -9.89
C THR A 367 -23.88 -2.54 -10.34
N LEU A 368 -23.90 -3.58 -9.48
CA LEU A 368 -23.36 -4.89 -9.83
C LEU A 368 -24.14 -5.57 -10.97
N ASN A 369 -25.48 -5.52 -10.93
CA ASN A 369 -26.30 -6.11 -11.99
C ASN A 369 -26.09 -5.42 -13.34
N ASP A 370 -26.04 -4.09 -13.35
CA ASP A 370 -25.78 -3.31 -14.57
C ASP A 370 -24.40 -3.64 -15.15
N LYS A 371 -23.40 -3.86 -14.28
CA LYS A 371 -22.05 -4.24 -14.68
C LYS A 371 -21.98 -5.68 -15.23
N GLU A 372 -22.76 -6.60 -14.67
CA GLU A 372 -22.83 -7.98 -15.16
C GLU A 372 -23.39 -8.07 -16.58
N ASP A 373 -24.47 -7.34 -16.85
CA ASP A 373 -25.06 -7.29 -18.20
C ASP A 373 -24.04 -6.71 -19.22
N ASP A 374 -23.34 -5.62 -18.85
CA ASP A 374 -22.29 -5.01 -19.67
C ASP A 374 -21.10 -5.96 -19.91
N PHE A 375 -20.67 -6.69 -18.88
CA PHE A 375 -19.60 -7.69 -18.98
C PHE A 375 -19.96 -8.79 -19.98
N HIS A 376 -21.15 -9.37 -19.88
CA HIS A 376 -21.58 -10.45 -20.78
C HIS A 376 -21.67 -10.00 -22.23
N ASN A 377 -22.07 -8.75 -22.47
CA ASN A 377 -22.11 -8.16 -23.80
C ASN A 377 -20.70 -7.97 -24.38
N VAL A 378 -19.76 -7.40 -23.61
CA VAL A 378 -18.38 -7.12 -24.05
C VAL A 378 -17.59 -8.41 -24.25
N ALA A 379 -17.64 -9.33 -23.28
CA ALA A 379 -16.87 -10.57 -23.34
C ALA A 379 -17.54 -11.67 -24.17
N ASN A 380 -18.78 -11.46 -24.64
CA ASN A 380 -19.55 -12.43 -25.45
C ASN A 380 -19.56 -13.83 -24.84
N THR A 381 -19.90 -13.94 -23.56
CA THR A 381 -19.85 -15.19 -22.82
C THR A 381 -21.07 -16.11 -23.07
N GLY A 382 -22.17 -15.56 -23.58
CA GLY A 382 -23.45 -16.22 -23.67
C GLY A 382 -24.01 -16.67 -22.32
N HIS A 383 -23.56 -16.05 -21.22
CA HIS A 383 -23.89 -16.42 -19.83
C HIS A 383 -23.53 -17.89 -19.47
N GLN A 384 -22.55 -18.46 -20.16
CA GLN A 384 -22.09 -19.81 -19.90
C GLN A 384 -20.80 -19.74 -19.04
N PRO A 385 -20.84 -20.20 -17.77
CA PRO A 385 -19.63 -20.29 -16.97
C PRO A 385 -18.66 -21.31 -17.59
N VAL A 386 -17.39 -21.16 -17.25
CA VAL A 386 -16.36 -22.15 -17.62
C VAL A 386 -16.69 -23.50 -16.97
N SER A 387 -16.24 -24.58 -17.60
CA SER A 387 -16.49 -25.91 -17.05
C SER A 387 -15.85 -26.06 -15.68
N ASP A 388 -16.50 -26.81 -14.79
CA ASP A 388 -16.00 -27.06 -13.44
C ASP A 388 -15.90 -25.82 -12.53
N ASP A 389 -16.69 -24.76 -12.81
CA ASP A 389 -16.84 -23.59 -11.92
C ASP A 389 -18.13 -23.69 -11.08
N TYR A 390 -17.95 -23.71 -9.76
CA TYR A 390 -19.03 -23.76 -8.77
C TYR A 390 -19.19 -22.44 -8.00
N SER A 391 -18.66 -21.34 -8.53
CA SER A 391 -18.73 -20.01 -7.93
C SER A 391 -20.05 -19.30 -8.26
N GLU A 392 -21.20 -19.92 -7.92
CA GLU A 392 -22.53 -19.41 -8.27
C GLU A 392 -22.90 -18.11 -7.55
N THR A 393 -22.28 -17.85 -6.41
CA THR A 393 -22.53 -16.65 -5.58
C THR A 393 -21.19 -16.02 -5.17
N VAL A 394 -21.22 -14.73 -4.87
CA VAL A 394 -20.06 -13.97 -4.39
C VAL A 394 -20.42 -13.13 -3.17
N ASP A 395 -19.58 -13.18 -2.13
CA ASP A 395 -19.71 -12.30 -0.96
C ASP A 395 -19.03 -10.96 -1.22
N VAL A 396 -19.75 -9.85 -1.09
CA VAL A 396 -19.23 -8.48 -1.12
C VAL A 396 -19.16 -7.97 0.31
N ILE A 397 -17.95 -7.90 0.85
CA ILE A 397 -17.72 -7.59 2.27
C ILE A 397 -17.22 -6.16 2.40
N VAL A 398 -17.95 -5.32 3.18
CA VAL A 398 -17.74 -3.87 3.21
C VAL A 398 -17.49 -3.39 4.63
N PHE A 399 -16.28 -2.89 4.88
CA PHE A 399 -15.93 -2.19 6.12
C PHE A 399 -16.27 -0.70 6.02
N ASN A 400 -16.40 -0.03 7.17
CA ASN A 400 -16.72 1.40 7.16
C ASN A 400 -15.54 2.26 6.72
N THR A 401 -14.32 1.89 7.10
CA THR A 401 -13.11 2.67 6.88
C THR A 401 -11.96 1.77 6.44
N LYS A 402 -10.93 2.36 5.83
CA LYS A 402 -9.66 1.69 5.56
C LYS A 402 -9.04 1.12 6.84
N ASP A 403 -9.21 1.82 7.95
CA ASP A 403 -8.67 1.43 9.24
C ASP A 403 -9.34 0.16 9.79
N ASP A 404 -10.67 0.08 9.71
CA ASP A 404 -11.42 -1.13 10.06
C ASP A 404 -11.08 -2.30 9.13
N TYR A 405 -10.99 -2.03 7.83
CA TYR A 405 -10.54 -3.00 6.83
C TYR A 405 -9.17 -3.58 7.20
N SER A 406 -8.19 -2.73 7.47
CA SER A 406 -6.84 -3.16 7.85
C SER A 406 -6.78 -3.91 9.18
N THR A 407 -7.69 -3.59 10.10
CA THR A 407 -7.73 -4.22 11.42
C THR A 407 -8.31 -5.62 11.39
N TYR A 408 -9.41 -5.82 10.63
CA TYR A 408 -10.25 -7.01 10.79
C TYR A 408 -10.20 -7.97 9.62
N SER A 409 -9.98 -7.47 8.39
CA SER A 409 -10.29 -8.25 7.20
C SER A 409 -9.34 -9.41 6.97
N SER A 410 -8.03 -9.24 7.23
CA SER A 410 -7.05 -10.32 7.08
C SER A 410 -7.43 -11.54 7.92
N PHE A 411 -7.66 -11.35 9.22
CA PHE A 411 -8.04 -12.45 10.10
C PHE A 411 -9.38 -13.08 9.74
N LEU A 412 -10.39 -12.27 9.37
CA LEU A 412 -11.73 -12.77 9.05
C LEU A 412 -11.80 -13.46 7.68
N PHE A 413 -11.14 -12.90 6.67
CA PHE A 413 -11.38 -13.26 5.28
C PHE A 413 -10.13 -13.70 4.53
N GLY A 414 -8.92 -13.51 5.08
CA GLY A 414 -7.65 -13.98 4.52
C GLY A 414 -7.10 -13.10 3.39
N ASN A 415 -7.59 -11.85 3.26
CA ASN A 415 -7.09 -10.90 2.28
C ASN A 415 -5.88 -10.12 2.81
N THR A 416 -5.09 -9.54 1.89
CA THR A 416 -4.12 -8.50 2.21
C THR A 416 -4.82 -7.16 2.45
N THR A 417 -4.19 -6.23 3.16
CA THR A 417 -4.84 -4.98 3.60
C THR A 417 -4.16 -3.71 3.13
N ASN A 418 -3.13 -3.84 2.30
CA ASN A 418 -2.37 -2.74 1.72
C ASN A 418 -2.95 -2.22 0.38
N ASN A 419 -4.21 -2.50 0.10
CA ASN A 419 -4.91 -2.18 -1.14
C ASN A 419 -6.25 -1.50 -0.90
N GLY A 420 -6.94 -1.11 -1.96
CA GLY A 420 -8.28 -0.51 -1.93
C GLY A 420 -9.42 -1.53 -1.85
N GLY A 421 -9.11 -2.81 -1.86
CA GLY A 421 -10.02 -3.95 -1.88
C GLY A 421 -9.33 -5.11 -2.54
N GLN A 422 -9.85 -6.32 -2.33
CA GLN A 422 -9.28 -7.53 -2.92
C GLN A 422 -10.35 -8.56 -3.22
N PHE A 423 -10.33 -9.07 -4.44
CA PHE A 423 -11.09 -10.25 -4.82
C PHE A 423 -10.30 -11.51 -4.46
N LEU A 424 -10.99 -12.49 -3.85
CA LEU A 424 -10.46 -13.79 -3.48
C LEU A 424 -11.32 -14.86 -4.15
N GLU A 425 -10.81 -15.45 -5.18
CA GLU A 425 -11.52 -16.46 -5.97
C GLU A 425 -11.71 -17.78 -5.21
N ARG A 426 -10.76 -18.14 -4.35
CA ARG A 426 -10.69 -19.41 -3.63
C ARG A 426 -10.50 -20.59 -4.60
N THR A 427 -11.35 -21.63 -4.52
CA THR A 427 -11.22 -22.84 -5.33
C THR A 427 -12.47 -23.04 -6.20
N PRO A 428 -12.51 -22.47 -7.41
CA PRO A 428 -13.70 -22.53 -8.29
C PRO A 428 -14.21 -23.94 -8.55
N SER A 429 -13.31 -24.92 -8.69
CA SER A 429 -13.64 -26.33 -8.94
C SER A 429 -14.23 -27.09 -7.74
N GLN A 430 -14.32 -26.46 -6.58
CA GLN A 430 -14.90 -27.06 -5.38
C GLN A 430 -16.41 -26.76 -5.30
N PRO A 431 -17.30 -27.77 -5.25
CA PRO A 431 -18.72 -27.55 -5.04
C PRO A 431 -19.01 -26.70 -3.80
N GLY A 432 -19.81 -25.65 -3.96
CA GLY A 432 -20.13 -24.69 -2.91
C GLY A 432 -19.04 -23.62 -2.66
N ASN A 433 -18.10 -23.46 -3.59
CA ASN A 433 -17.18 -22.33 -3.55
C ASN A 433 -17.96 -21.01 -3.54
N THR A 434 -17.58 -20.12 -2.65
CA THR A 434 -18.11 -18.75 -2.58
C THR A 434 -16.92 -17.80 -2.59
N PRO A 435 -16.56 -17.27 -3.76
CA PRO A 435 -15.57 -16.20 -3.86
C PRO A 435 -16.02 -15.00 -3.03
N ARG A 436 -15.07 -14.13 -2.71
CA ARG A 436 -15.38 -12.92 -1.96
C ARG A 436 -14.59 -11.72 -2.46
N PHE A 437 -15.23 -10.59 -2.44
CA PHE A 437 -14.60 -9.29 -2.58
C PHE A 437 -14.65 -8.59 -1.24
N VAL A 438 -13.50 -8.12 -0.74
CA VAL A 438 -13.39 -7.45 0.56
C VAL A 438 -12.89 -6.04 0.33
N ALA A 439 -13.66 -5.04 0.76
CA ALA A 439 -13.35 -3.62 0.59
C ALA A 439 -13.85 -2.79 1.77
N TYR A 440 -13.78 -1.48 1.63
CA TYR A 440 -14.32 -0.51 2.56
C TYR A 440 -15.08 0.59 1.83
N GLN A 441 -15.87 1.36 2.60
CA GLN A 441 -16.61 2.48 2.05
C GLN A 441 -15.63 3.52 1.50
N ASN A 442 -15.95 4.03 0.33
CA ASN A 442 -15.20 5.13 -0.24
C ASN A 442 -15.45 6.41 0.60
N GLY A 443 -14.46 6.83 1.35
CA GLY A 443 -14.53 8.05 2.17
C GLY A 443 -14.33 9.35 1.39
N TRP A 444 -14.15 9.24 0.06
CA TRP A 444 -13.87 10.38 -0.82
C TRP A 444 -15.11 11.01 -1.43
N ASP A 445 -16.28 10.42 -1.20
CA ASP A 445 -17.52 10.82 -1.84
C ASP A 445 -18.57 11.15 -0.79
N ASP A 446 -19.29 12.26 -0.93
CA ASP A 446 -20.46 12.57 -0.08
C ASP A 446 -21.57 11.54 -0.25
N ASN A 447 -21.58 10.86 -1.41
CA ASN A 447 -22.49 9.76 -1.66
C ASN A 447 -21.82 8.45 -1.27
N PHE A 448 -22.56 7.63 -0.54
CA PHE A 448 -22.10 6.28 -0.22
C PHE A 448 -21.67 5.53 -1.49
N SER A 449 -20.44 5.05 -1.52
CA SER A 449 -19.95 4.10 -2.51
C SER A 449 -18.97 3.11 -1.87
N ILE A 450 -18.77 1.98 -2.50
CA ILE A 450 -17.80 0.96 -2.08
C ILE A 450 -16.57 1.10 -2.99
N LEU A 451 -15.40 1.22 -2.39
CA LEU A 451 -14.17 1.38 -3.14
C LEU A 451 -13.92 0.17 -4.05
N ASN A 452 -13.56 0.41 -5.29
CA ASN A 452 -13.27 -0.59 -6.32
C ASN A 452 -14.39 -1.62 -6.60
N LEU A 453 -15.64 -1.35 -6.20
CA LEU A 453 -16.76 -2.30 -6.31
C LEU A 453 -16.87 -2.92 -7.70
N GLU A 454 -16.87 -2.10 -8.75
CA GLU A 454 -17.03 -2.56 -10.12
C GLU A 454 -15.80 -3.34 -10.59
N HIS A 455 -14.60 -2.85 -10.30
CA HIS A 455 -13.33 -3.48 -10.68
C HIS A 455 -13.22 -4.91 -10.15
N GLU A 456 -13.44 -5.08 -8.85
CA GLU A 456 -13.34 -6.40 -8.20
C GLU A 456 -14.48 -7.34 -8.60
N TYR A 457 -15.64 -6.79 -8.93
CA TYR A 457 -16.74 -7.59 -9.45
C TYR A 457 -16.45 -8.13 -10.86
N ILE A 458 -15.73 -7.36 -11.67
CA ILE A 458 -15.25 -7.85 -12.97
C ILE A 458 -14.29 -9.02 -12.80
N HIS A 459 -13.41 -9.03 -11.80
CA HIS A 459 -12.57 -10.19 -11.53
C HIS A 459 -13.39 -11.44 -11.21
N TYR A 460 -14.49 -11.31 -10.44
CA TYR A 460 -15.41 -12.42 -10.22
C TYR A 460 -16.03 -12.94 -11.52
N LEU A 461 -16.55 -12.04 -12.34
CA LEU A 461 -17.18 -12.41 -13.61
C LEU A 461 -16.15 -12.98 -14.60
N ASP A 462 -14.97 -12.39 -14.69
CA ASP A 462 -13.91 -12.84 -15.59
C ASP A 462 -13.39 -14.22 -15.20
N GLY A 463 -13.14 -14.47 -13.91
CA GLY A 463 -12.80 -15.80 -13.40
C GLY A 463 -13.86 -16.84 -13.76
N ARG A 464 -15.12 -16.55 -13.45
CA ARG A 464 -16.23 -17.47 -13.67
C ARG A 464 -16.54 -17.77 -15.14
N PHE A 465 -16.45 -16.78 -16.03
CA PHE A 465 -16.95 -16.90 -17.41
C PHE A 465 -15.86 -16.91 -18.49
N ASN A 466 -14.65 -16.49 -18.19
CA ASN A 466 -13.58 -16.40 -19.17
C ASN A 466 -12.35 -17.24 -18.84
N GLN A 467 -12.15 -17.65 -17.56
CA GLN A 467 -10.90 -18.26 -17.15
C GLN A 467 -11.11 -19.61 -16.47
N TYR A 468 -10.71 -20.67 -17.17
CA TYR A 468 -10.74 -22.01 -16.61
C TYR A 468 -9.62 -22.24 -15.61
N GLY A 469 -9.95 -22.75 -14.43
CA GLY A 469 -9.00 -23.02 -13.34
C GLY A 469 -9.08 -21.98 -12.25
N ASP A 470 -8.11 -21.97 -11.35
CA ASP A 470 -7.98 -20.99 -10.30
C ASP A 470 -6.95 -19.92 -10.66
N PHE A 471 -6.93 -18.83 -9.89
CA PHE A 471 -5.98 -17.71 -10.06
C PHE A 471 -4.52 -18.20 -10.12
N HIS A 472 -4.16 -19.20 -9.33
CA HIS A 472 -2.80 -19.74 -9.31
C HIS A 472 -2.43 -20.42 -10.64
N THR A 473 -3.37 -21.13 -11.23
CA THR A 473 -3.20 -21.81 -12.51
C THR A 473 -3.09 -20.79 -13.64
N THR A 474 -3.98 -19.82 -13.68
CA THR A 474 -3.99 -18.76 -14.71
C THR A 474 -2.72 -17.93 -14.68
N MET A 475 -2.25 -17.56 -13.49
CA MET A 475 -1.01 -16.80 -13.29
C MET A 475 0.24 -17.59 -13.73
N ARG A 476 0.29 -18.87 -13.40
CA ARG A 476 1.45 -19.71 -13.73
C ARG A 476 1.57 -20.01 -15.22
N GLU A 477 0.44 -20.17 -15.89
CA GLU A 477 0.40 -20.74 -17.24
C GLU A 477 0.07 -19.72 -18.33
N GLY A 478 -0.54 -18.56 -17.96
CA GLY A 478 -1.27 -17.75 -18.93
C GLY A 478 -0.63 -16.43 -19.35
N SER A 479 0.36 -15.86 -18.69
CA SER A 479 0.72 -14.44 -18.94
C SER A 479 -0.53 -13.56 -18.97
N ILE A 480 -1.35 -13.62 -17.93
CA ILE A 480 -2.73 -13.17 -17.94
C ILE A 480 -2.94 -11.76 -17.33
N VAL A 481 -1.95 -11.23 -16.60
CA VAL A 481 -2.08 -10.00 -15.80
C VAL A 481 -2.57 -8.80 -16.63
N TRP A 482 -2.04 -8.63 -17.83
CA TRP A 482 -2.48 -7.54 -18.72
C TRP A 482 -3.97 -7.59 -19.04
N TRP A 483 -4.54 -8.82 -19.14
CA TRP A 483 -5.97 -9.03 -19.37
C TRP A 483 -6.75 -8.82 -18.09
N LEU A 484 -6.38 -9.49 -17.00
CA LEU A 484 -7.08 -9.42 -15.71
C LEU A 484 -7.31 -7.96 -15.29
N GLU A 485 -6.23 -7.23 -15.12
CA GLU A 485 -6.28 -5.85 -14.64
C GLU A 485 -6.74 -4.89 -15.73
N GLY A 486 -6.22 -5.06 -16.93
CA GLY A 486 -6.61 -4.20 -18.06
C GLY A 486 -8.08 -4.33 -18.43
N PHE A 487 -8.68 -5.51 -18.30
CA PHE A 487 -10.10 -5.70 -18.59
C PHE A 487 -11.00 -5.13 -17.48
N ALA A 488 -10.61 -5.29 -16.22
CA ALA A 488 -11.31 -4.67 -15.10
C ALA A 488 -11.29 -3.12 -15.23
N GLU A 489 -10.14 -2.53 -15.57
CA GLU A 489 -10.03 -1.11 -15.85
C GLU A 489 -10.85 -0.67 -17.07
N TYR A 490 -10.81 -1.43 -18.17
CA TYR A 490 -11.63 -1.13 -19.36
C TYR A 490 -13.12 -1.17 -19.05
N MET A 491 -13.57 -2.16 -18.29
CA MET A 491 -14.98 -2.29 -17.90
C MET A 491 -15.43 -1.12 -17.02
N HIS A 492 -14.52 -0.55 -16.23
CA HIS A 492 -14.83 0.60 -15.39
C HIS A 492 -14.78 1.92 -16.18
N TYR A 493 -13.70 2.17 -16.92
CA TYR A 493 -13.45 3.48 -17.56
C TYR A 493 -13.96 3.59 -19.00
N LYS A 494 -14.20 2.47 -19.70
CA LYS A 494 -14.48 2.42 -21.13
C LYS A 494 -13.44 3.24 -21.92
N GLU A 495 -13.85 4.22 -22.71
CA GLU A 495 -12.94 5.06 -23.50
C GLU A 495 -12.28 6.20 -22.71
N ASN A 496 -12.65 6.39 -21.43
CA ASN A 496 -12.36 7.62 -20.67
C ASN A 496 -11.27 7.47 -19.59
N TYR A 497 -10.35 6.53 -19.72
CA TYR A 497 -9.25 6.43 -18.77
C TYR A 497 -8.11 7.39 -19.10
N PHE A 498 -8.27 8.66 -18.75
CA PHE A 498 -7.32 9.72 -19.08
C PHE A 498 -5.90 9.45 -18.61
N ALA A 499 -5.70 8.88 -17.43
CA ALA A 499 -4.37 8.55 -16.93
C ALA A 499 -3.65 7.51 -17.79
N ALA A 500 -4.37 6.52 -18.33
CA ALA A 500 -3.81 5.53 -19.25
C ALA A 500 -3.54 6.16 -20.62
N LEU A 501 -4.49 6.94 -21.16
CA LEU A 501 -4.34 7.63 -22.45
C LEU A 501 -3.15 8.59 -22.43
N SER A 502 -2.93 9.28 -21.32
CA SER A 502 -1.77 10.14 -21.14
C SER A 502 -0.46 9.39 -21.30
N LEU A 503 -0.31 8.26 -20.61
CA LEU A 503 0.89 7.41 -20.74
C LEU A 503 1.03 6.80 -22.15
N GLY A 504 -0.09 6.56 -22.84
CA GLY A 504 -0.09 6.05 -24.21
C GLY A 504 0.62 6.97 -25.20
N LYS A 505 0.65 8.29 -24.96
CA LYS A 505 1.37 9.26 -25.80
C LYS A 505 2.85 8.96 -25.92
N ASP A 506 3.46 8.49 -24.82
CA ASP A 506 4.90 8.26 -24.75
C ASP A 506 5.32 6.97 -25.45
N LYS A 507 4.35 6.11 -25.81
CA LYS A 507 4.60 4.84 -26.52
C LYS A 507 5.70 4.00 -25.87
N THR A 508 5.72 3.98 -24.54
CA THR A 508 6.79 3.37 -23.73
C THR A 508 6.93 1.89 -23.97
N TYR A 509 5.81 1.18 -24.22
CA TYR A 509 5.80 -0.28 -24.39
C TYR A 509 5.23 -0.67 -25.76
N SER A 510 5.82 -1.70 -26.35
CA SER A 510 5.25 -2.46 -27.46
C SER A 510 4.06 -3.29 -27.01
N LEU A 511 3.20 -3.71 -27.94
CA LEU A 511 2.08 -4.60 -27.63
C LEU A 511 2.55 -5.92 -27.02
N GLN A 512 3.70 -6.46 -27.49
CA GLN A 512 4.30 -7.68 -26.94
C GLN A 512 4.72 -7.49 -25.48
N GLU A 513 5.28 -6.35 -25.12
CA GLU A 513 5.64 -6.05 -23.73
C GLU A 513 4.41 -5.93 -22.85
N VAL A 514 3.31 -5.34 -23.35
CA VAL A 514 2.03 -5.30 -22.62
C VAL A 514 1.52 -6.72 -22.36
N PHE A 515 1.53 -7.60 -23.35
CA PHE A 515 1.07 -8.99 -23.21
C PHE A 515 1.89 -9.82 -22.21
N THR A 516 3.13 -9.43 -21.93
CA THR A 516 4.00 -10.11 -20.97
C THR A 516 4.07 -9.45 -19.60
N THR A 517 3.13 -8.55 -19.30
CA THR A 517 3.05 -7.84 -18.03
C THR A 517 2.86 -8.79 -16.85
N ASN A 518 3.59 -8.53 -15.75
CA ASN A 518 3.46 -9.20 -14.47
C ASN A 518 3.19 -8.16 -13.38
N TYR A 519 2.68 -8.57 -12.23
CA TYR A 519 2.42 -7.65 -11.11
C TYR A 519 3.65 -6.90 -10.59
N SER A 520 4.86 -7.47 -10.77
CA SER A 520 6.12 -6.80 -10.43
C SER A 520 6.54 -5.68 -11.37
N ASP A 521 5.86 -5.49 -12.51
CA ASP A 521 6.23 -4.48 -13.53
C ASP A 521 5.72 -3.06 -13.21
N GLY A 522 5.09 -2.90 -12.06
CA GLY A 522 4.61 -1.61 -11.54
C GLY A 522 3.22 -1.23 -12.07
N LEU A 523 2.55 -0.37 -11.32
CA LEU A 523 1.14 -0.03 -11.50
C LEU A 523 0.81 0.52 -12.90
N ASN A 524 1.68 1.36 -13.45
CA ASN A 524 1.44 1.93 -14.77
C ASN A 524 1.35 0.85 -15.84
N ARG A 525 2.26 -0.15 -15.79
CA ARG A 525 2.26 -1.22 -16.78
C ARG A 525 1.11 -2.19 -16.55
N VAL A 526 0.84 -2.54 -15.30
CA VAL A 526 -0.22 -3.48 -14.92
C VAL A 526 -1.60 -2.94 -15.30
N TYR A 527 -1.98 -1.80 -14.76
CA TYR A 527 -3.34 -1.26 -14.90
C TYR A 527 -3.51 -0.42 -16.17
N ARG A 528 -2.66 0.60 -16.36
CA ARG A 528 -2.85 1.58 -17.43
C ARG A 528 -2.47 1.05 -18.79
N TRP A 529 -1.32 0.40 -18.92
CA TRP A 529 -0.92 -0.25 -20.16
C TRP A 529 -1.70 -1.53 -20.42
N GLY A 530 -2.08 -2.29 -19.37
CA GLY A 530 -3.04 -3.38 -19.47
C GLY A 530 -4.36 -2.91 -20.10
N TYR A 531 -4.94 -1.81 -19.59
CA TYR A 531 -6.12 -1.19 -20.17
C TYR A 531 -5.94 -0.81 -21.65
N LEU A 532 -4.83 -0.18 -22.00
CA LEU A 532 -4.56 0.19 -23.40
C LEU A 532 -4.49 -1.04 -24.31
N GLY A 533 -3.82 -2.09 -23.88
CA GLY A 533 -3.75 -3.34 -24.63
C GLY A 533 -5.10 -4.02 -24.78
N VAL A 534 -5.89 -4.11 -23.72
CA VAL A 534 -7.26 -4.67 -23.76
C VAL A 534 -8.17 -3.85 -24.65
N ARG A 535 -8.19 -2.54 -24.49
CA ARG A 535 -9.00 -1.64 -25.29
C ARG A 535 -8.65 -1.74 -26.79
N PHE A 536 -7.38 -1.75 -27.14
CA PHE A 536 -6.91 -1.95 -28.51
C PHE A 536 -7.41 -3.27 -29.09
N MET A 537 -7.24 -4.36 -28.38
CA MET A 537 -7.67 -5.69 -28.83
C MET A 537 -9.19 -5.77 -28.99
N LEU A 538 -9.96 -5.19 -28.09
CA LEU A 538 -11.43 -5.16 -28.20
C LEU A 538 -11.92 -4.29 -29.36
N GLU A 539 -11.30 -3.13 -29.60
CA GLU A 539 -11.71 -2.18 -30.66
C GLU A 539 -11.25 -2.59 -32.06
N LYS A 540 -10.01 -3.05 -32.20
CA LYS A 540 -9.39 -3.31 -33.51
C LYS A 540 -9.36 -4.80 -33.87
N HIS A 541 -9.29 -5.70 -32.89
CA HIS A 541 -9.13 -7.14 -33.07
C HIS A 541 -10.17 -7.97 -32.27
N PRO A 542 -11.50 -7.70 -32.41
CA PRO A 542 -12.52 -8.40 -31.63
C PRO A 542 -12.60 -9.90 -31.92
N GLN A 543 -12.22 -10.33 -33.12
CA GLN A 543 -12.24 -11.76 -33.51
C GLN A 543 -11.09 -12.50 -32.84
N GLU A 544 -9.90 -11.91 -32.86
CA GLU A 544 -8.71 -12.44 -32.19
C GLU A 544 -8.90 -12.45 -30.66
N THR A 545 -9.55 -11.42 -30.11
CA THR A 545 -9.91 -11.38 -28.70
C THR A 545 -10.87 -12.53 -28.34
N THR A 546 -11.85 -12.78 -29.21
CA THR A 546 -12.77 -13.92 -29.03
C THR A 546 -12.04 -15.26 -29.10
N GLU A 547 -11.06 -15.40 -29.99
CA GLU A 547 -10.21 -16.60 -30.10
C GLU A 547 -9.39 -16.79 -28.81
N LEU A 548 -8.73 -15.74 -28.33
CA LEU A 548 -7.97 -15.76 -27.08
C LEU A 548 -8.85 -16.18 -25.89
N LEU A 549 -10.01 -15.56 -25.72
CA LEU A 549 -10.94 -15.93 -24.65
C LEU A 549 -11.43 -17.38 -24.80
N GLY A 550 -11.55 -17.88 -26.00
CA GLY A 550 -11.87 -19.30 -26.26
C GLY A 550 -10.81 -20.24 -25.66
N TYR A 551 -9.54 -19.94 -25.81
CA TYR A 551 -8.46 -20.71 -25.19
C TYR A 551 -8.50 -20.62 -23.66
N ALA A 552 -8.66 -19.43 -23.11
CA ALA A 552 -8.73 -19.25 -21.66
C ALA A 552 -9.91 -19.98 -21.02
N ARG A 553 -11.09 -19.93 -21.65
CA ARG A 553 -12.31 -20.65 -21.21
C ARG A 553 -12.16 -22.17 -21.19
N ASN A 554 -11.28 -22.71 -22.03
CA ASN A 554 -11.00 -24.14 -22.10
C ASN A 554 -9.73 -24.56 -21.32
N GLY A 555 -9.06 -23.64 -20.66
CA GLY A 555 -7.77 -23.90 -19.97
C GLY A 555 -6.61 -24.18 -20.89
N GLU A 556 -6.72 -23.75 -22.15
CA GLU A 556 -5.70 -23.92 -23.19
C GLU A 556 -4.65 -22.79 -23.16
N TYR A 557 -4.07 -22.55 -21.98
CA TYR A 557 -3.16 -21.40 -21.75
C TYR A 557 -1.88 -21.46 -22.60
N LYS A 558 -1.43 -22.63 -23.03
CA LYS A 558 -0.30 -22.74 -23.97
C LYS A 558 -0.64 -22.14 -25.34
N GLN A 559 -1.87 -22.36 -25.82
CA GLN A 559 -2.37 -21.77 -27.05
C GLN A 559 -2.60 -20.28 -26.89
N TRP A 560 -3.17 -19.84 -25.76
CA TRP A 560 -3.27 -18.43 -25.39
C TRP A 560 -1.91 -17.72 -25.48
N VAL A 561 -0.87 -18.23 -24.79
CA VAL A 561 0.47 -17.63 -24.81
C VAL A 561 1.08 -17.65 -26.21
N ALA A 562 0.91 -18.75 -26.95
CA ALA A 562 1.42 -18.85 -28.33
C ALA A 562 0.81 -17.76 -29.23
N ARG A 563 -0.52 -17.54 -29.11
CA ARG A 563 -1.20 -16.50 -29.90
C ARG A 563 -0.82 -15.08 -29.47
N LEU A 564 -0.60 -14.83 -28.19
CA LEU A 564 -0.08 -13.53 -27.73
C LEU A 564 1.31 -13.25 -28.33
N ASN A 565 2.15 -14.26 -28.41
CA ASN A 565 3.49 -14.14 -29.02
C ASN A 565 3.43 -13.94 -30.54
N ASP A 566 2.38 -14.43 -31.21
CA ASP A 566 2.13 -14.14 -32.63
C ASP A 566 1.57 -12.71 -32.79
N PHE A 567 0.55 -12.35 -32.04
CA PHE A 567 -0.18 -11.08 -32.19
C PHE A 567 0.67 -9.87 -31.78
N GLY A 568 1.46 -9.98 -30.72
CA GLY A 568 2.30 -8.89 -30.23
C GLY A 568 3.12 -8.23 -31.35
N PRO A 569 4.03 -8.97 -32.03
CA PRO A 569 4.83 -8.42 -33.12
C PRO A 569 4.02 -8.04 -34.36
N ILE A 570 2.94 -8.80 -34.68
CA ILE A 570 2.13 -8.54 -35.89
C ILE A 570 1.36 -7.22 -35.78
N TYR A 571 0.78 -6.96 -34.62
CA TYR A 571 -0.08 -5.79 -34.41
C TYR A 571 0.60 -4.60 -33.73
N ASP A 572 1.90 -4.69 -33.41
CA ASP A 572 2.60 -3.62 -32.69
C ASP A 572 2.57 -2.29 -33.44
N GLN A 573 2.84 -2.30 -34.74
CA GLN A 573 2.78 -1.07 -35.54
C GLN A 573 1.37 -0.46 -35.56
N GLU A 574 0.34 -1.29 -35.65
CA GLU A 574 -1.05 -0.83 -35.61
C GLU A 574 -1.40 -0.28 -34.22
N PHE A 575 -0.94 -0.95 -33.15
CA PHE A 575 -1.09 -0.49 -31.79
C PHE A 575 -0.47 0.90 -31.58
N GLN A 576 0.75 1.12 -32.07
CA GLN A 576 1.42 2.43 -31.97
C GLN A 576 0.68 3.53 -32.76
N LEU A 577 0.09 3.22 -33.91
CA LEU A 577 -0.73 4.15 -34.68
C LEU A 577 -2.09 4.42 -34.01
N TRP A 578 -2.70 3.38 -33.43
CA TRP A 578 -3.93 3.51 -32.66
C TRP A 578 -3.73 4.38 -31.39
N LEU A 579 -2.58 4.26 -30.72
CA LEU A 579 -2.22 5.15 -29.62
C LEU A 579 -2.21 6.62 -30.08
N ASP A 580 -1.64 6.94 -31.25
CA ASP A 580 -1.70 8.31 -31.82
C ASP A 580 -3.14 8.78 -32.04
N GLU A 581 -4.03 7.87 -32.49
CA GLU A 581 -5.44 8.18 -32.75
C GLU A 581 -6.18 8.50 -31.45
N VAL A 582 -6.10 7.62 -30.44
CA VAL A 582 -6.89 7.76 -29.21
C VAL A 582 -6.34 8.81 -28.24
N THR A 583 -5.08 9.20 -28.39
CA THR A 583 -4.44 10.20 -27.54
C THR A 583 -4.32 11.59 -28.19
N LYS A 584 -4.75 11.75 -29.43
CA LYS A 584 -4.56 13.01 -30.21
C LYS A 584 -5.20 14.24 -29.56
N ASP A 585 -6.37 14.04 -28.94
CA ASP A 585 -7.16 15.11 -28.32
C ASP A 585 -6.85 15.26 -26.81
N ILE A 586 -5.96 14.43 -26.30
CA ILE A 586 -5.42 14.58 -24.94
C ILE A 586 -4.43 15.76 -24.98
N ASN A 587 -4.88 16.94 -24.61
CA ASN A 587 -3.99 18.09 -24.48
C ASN A 587 -3.03 17.90 -23.31
N ASP A 588 -1.80 18.43 -23.41
CA ASP A 588 -0.87 18.45 -22.28
C ASP A 588 -1.39 19.29 -21.10
N SER A 589 -2.48 20.04 -21.30
CA SER A 589 -3.23 20.70 -20.23
C SER A 589 -4.26 19.80 -19.55
N ASP A 590 -4.68 18.71 -20.21
CA ASP A 590 -5.58 17.70 -19.62
C ASP A 590 -4.79 16.61 -18.91
N ILE A 591 -3.54 16.47 -19.28
CA ILE A 591 -2.53 15.85 -18.42
C ILE A 591 -2.16 16.96 -17.45
N SER A 592 -2.52 16.81 -16.21
CA SER A 592 -1.68 17.34 -15.19
C SER A 592 -0.31 16.62 -15.33
N LYS A 593 0.57 17.09 -16.27
CA LYS A 593 1.95 17.25 -15.84
C LYS A 593 1.77 17.90 -14.50
N PRO A 594 2.39 17.39 -13.40
CA PRO A 594 2.43 18.23 -12.24
C PRO A 594 2.89 19.57 -12.81
N LYS A 595 1.95 20.51 -12.95
CA LYS A 595 2.27 21.91 -13.13
C LYS A 595 3.25 22.06 -12.00
N LEU A 596 4.52 22.36 -12.32
CA LEU A 596 5.52 22.71 -11.31
C LEU A 596 4.73 23.24 -10.14
N GLN A 597 4.57 22.39 -9.10
CA GLN A 597 3.52 22.62 -8.11
C GLN A 597 3.79 24.02 -7.59
N GLU A 598 2.83 24.91 -7.74
CA GLU A 598 3.02 26.26 -7.23
C GLU A 598 3.37 26.04 -5.77
N LYS A 599 4.57 26.51 -5.35
CA LYS A 599 4.98 26.35 -3.95
C LYS A 599 3.85 26.80 -3.07
N PRO A 600 3.50 26.08 -1.99
CA PRO A 600 2.46 26.50 -1.10
C PRO A 600 2.65 27.96 -0.72
N LYS A 601 1.62 28.76 -0.89
CA LYS A 601 1.67 30.20 -0.61
C LYS A 601 1.36 30.44 0.86
N LEU A 602 2.18 31.25 1.52
CA LEU A 602 1.89 31.63 2.90
C LEU A 602 0.60 32.45 2.95
N LEU A 603 -0.37 31.98 3.73
CA LEU A 603 -1.54 32.73 4.17
C LEU A 603 -1.29 33.20 5.61
N ALA A 604 -1.28 34.50 5.85
CA ALA A 604 -1.14 35.00 7.20
C ALA A 604 -2.34 34.62 8.05
N LEU A 605 -2.12 34.18 9.28
CA LEU A 605 -3.20 33.88 10.21
C LEU A 605 -4.06 35.13 10.45
N ASN A 606 -5.37 34.99 10.52
CA ASN A 606 -6.38 36.05 10.56
C ASN A 606 -6.42 36.93 9.27
N SER A 607 -6.12 36.32 8.14
CA SER A 607 -6.28 36.94 6.82
C SER A 607 -7.05 36.06 5.86
N SER A 608 -7.42 36.61 4.72
CA SER A 608 -8.05 35.88 3.62
C SER A 608 -7.38 36.17 2.28
N VAL A 609 -7.60 35.29 1.31
CA VAL A 609 -7.09 35.42 -0.07
C VAL A 609 -8.12 34.84 -1.04
N ALA A 610 -8.33 35.55 -2.18
CA ALA A 610 -9.14 35.02 -3.28
C ALA A 610 -8.35 33.94 -4.02
N VAL A 611 -9.01 32.82 -4.34
CA VAL A 611 -8.43 31.65 -4.98
C VAL A 611 -9.36 31.20 -6.11
N GLU A 612 -8.85 31.23 -7.32
CA GLU A 612 -9.53 30.73 -8.51
C GLU A 612 -8.88 29.43 -8.98
N GLY A 613 -9.68 28.47 -9.41
CA GLY A 613 -9.19 27.20 -9.94
C GLY A 613 -10.13 26.61 -10.99
N GLU A 614 -9.53 25.90 -11.93
CA GLU A 614 -10.25 25.11 -12.92
C GLU A 614 -10.70 23.77 -12.31
N LYS A 615 -11.60 23.08 -12.98
CA LYS A 615 -11.94 21.68 -12.65
C LYS A 615 -10.66 20.83 -12.60
N LEU A 616 -10.55 20.01 -11.55
CA LEU A 616 -9.39 19.15 -11.27
C LEU A 616 -8.07 19.92 -10.99
N SER A 617 -8.15 21.22 -10.69
CA SER A 617 -6.98 21.98 -10.23
C SER A 617 -6.82 21.87 -8.71
N GLU A 618 -5.59 21.95 -8.23
CA GLU A 618 -5.26 22.01 -6.82
C GLU A 618 -4.49 23.29 -6.53
N LYS A 619 -4.84 23.97 -5.44
CA LYS A 619 -4.19 25.21 -4.99
C LYS A 619 -3.64 25.02 -3.59
N LEU A 620 -2.36 25.28 -3.41
CA LEU A 620 -1.64 24.98 -2.18
C LEU A 620 -1.30 26.25 -1.39
N PHE A 621 -1.59 26.20 -0.09
CA PHE A 621 -1.28 27.24 0.88
C PHE A 621 -0.70 26.63 2.14
N TYR A 622 -0.14 27.48 3.03
CA TYR A 622 0.18 27.09 4.39
C TYR A 622 0.01 28.27 5.34
N ILE A 623 -0.26 27.99 6.62
CA ILE A 623 -0.30 28.94 7.71
C ILE A 623 0.73 28.57 8.77
N GLU A 624 1.29 29.56 9.44
CA GLU A 624 2.14 29.37 10.62
C GLU A 624 1.32 29.61 11.88
N VAL A 625 1.17 28.58 12.70
CA VAL A 625 0.42 28.60 13.95
C VAL A 625 1.38 28.79 15.11
N PRO A 626 1.35 29.92 15.82
CA PRO A 626 2.22 30.16 16.98
C PRO A 626 1.73 29.38 18.22
N ASN A 627 2.62 29.23 19.19
CA ASN A 627 2.27 28.62 20.47
C ASN A 627 1.16 29.37 21.19
N GLY A 628 0.28 28.63 21.88
CA GLY A 628 -0.69 29.17 22.83
C GLY A 628 -2.06 29.50 22.23
N LEU A 629 -2.33 29.16 20.98
CA LEU A 629 -3.65 29.29 20.40
C LEU A 629 -4.57 28.15 20.85
N THR A 630 -5.83 28.47 21.06
CA THR A 630 -6.85 27.53 21.50
C THR A 630 -7.87 27.20 20.40
N ASN A 631 -7.89 27.94 19.30
CA ASN A 631 -8.74 27.71 18.16
C ASN A 631 -8.08 28.23 16.88
N VAL A 632 -8.06 27.42 15.85
CA VAL A 632 -7.66 27.79 14.48
C VAL A 632 -8.67 27.15 13.53
N ASP A 633 -9.29 27.99 12.71
CA ASP A 633 -10.25 27.60 11.69
C ASP A 633 -9.73 27.98 10.30
N ILE A 634 -9.84 27.05 9.38
CA ILE A 634 -9.56 27.25 7.96
C ILE A 634 -10.87 27.08 7.21
N SER A 635 -11.24 28.03 6.36
CA SER A 635 -12.50 27.95 5.60
C SER A 635 -12.33 28.46 4.18
N ILE A 636 -13.14 27.91 3.28
CA ILE A 636 -13.39 28.46 1.96
C ILE A 636 -14.86 28.86 1.83
N SER A 637 -15.11 29.88 1.04
CA SER A 637 -16.48 30.31 0.71
C SER A 637 -16.51 30.96 -0.66
N GLY A 638 -17.47 30.63 -1.49
CA GLY A 638 -17.58 31.19 -2.85
C GLY A 638 -18.43 30.37 -3.78
N ASN A 639 -18.07 30.43 -5.08
CA ASN A 639 -18.80 29.77 -6.14
C ASN A 639 -18.04 28.55 -6.67
N GLY A 640 -18.78 27.65 -7.34
CA GLY A 640 -18.24 26.40 -7.88
C GLY A 640 -18.37 25.25 -6.88
N ASP A 641 -17.53 24.24 -7.06
CA ASP A 641 -17.45 23.06 -6.19
C ASP A 641 -15.97 22.77 -5.91
N ALA A 642 -15.51 23.18 -4.73
CA ALA A 642 -14.12 23.06 -4.28
C ALA A 642 -14.05 22.49 -2.87
N ASP A 643 -13.23 21.47 -2.71
CA ASP A 643 -12.99 20.75 -1.46
C ASP A 643 -11.79 21.32 -0.71
N LEU A 644 -11.86 21.31 0.62
CA LEU A 644 -10.84 21.83 1.51
C LEU A 644 -10.15 20.70 2.29
N TYR A 645 -8.80 20.71 2.26
CA TYR A 645 -7.95 19.74 2.95
C TYR A 645 -6.89 20.45 3.77
N ALA A 646 -6.50 19.86 4.91
CA ALA A 646 -5.43 20.40 5.75
C ALA A 646 -4.57 19.29 6.36
N CYS A 647 -3.27 19.57 6.56
CA CYS A 647 -2.30 18.68 7.18
C CYS A 647 -1.34 19.48 8.09
N TYR A 648 -0.86 18.83 9.14
CA TYR A 648 0.18 19.36 10.01
C TYR A 648 1.56 18.93 9.51
N ASP A 649 2.45 19.92 9.36
CA ASP A 649 3.87 19.76 9.03
C ASP A 649 4.20 18.92 7.78
N LYS A 650 3.21 18.73 6.89
CA LYS A 650 3.38 18.12 5.57
C LYS A 650 2.50 18.81 4.53
N ILE A 651 2.96 18.86 3.28
CA ILE A 651 2.11 19.34 2.17
C ILE A 651 0.88 18.44 2.06
N CYS A 652 -0.27 19.06 1.94
CA CYS A 652 -1.57 18.42 1.88
C CYS A 652 -2.06 18.30 0.45
N HIS A 653 -2.71 17.21 0.13
CA HIS A 653 -3.33 16.97 -1.16
C HIS A 653 -4.72 16.37 -0.98
N TYR A 654 -5.60 16.50 -1.99
CA TYR A 654 -6.95 15.94 -1.96
C TYR A 654 -7.00 14.42 -1.72
N HIS A 655 -5.90 13.73 -1.85
CA HIS A 655 -5.75 12.28 -1.65
C HIS A 655 -4.82 11.92 -0.48
N ASP A 656 -4.13 12.90 0.14
CA ASP A 656 -3.30 12.74 1.33
C ASP A 656 -3.52 13.92 2.27
N TYR A 657 -4.42 13.75 3.25
CA TYR A 657 -4.83 14.79 4.18
C TYR A 657 -5.04 14.23 5.59
N GLU A 658 -4.97 15.11 6.57
CA GLU A 658 -5.29 14.80 7.97
C GLU A 658 -6.68 15.28 8.34
N TRP A 659 -7.08 16.44 7.84
CA TRP A 659 -8.40 17.01 8.01
C TRP A 659 -8.96 17.45 6.68
N THR A 660 -10.27 17.27 6.53
CA THR A 660 -10.97 17.67 5.31
C THR A 660 -12.37 18.12 5.60
N ASN A 661 -12.89 18.94 4.72
CA ASN A 661 -14.30 19.15 4.52
C ASN A 661 -14.55 19.17 3.01
N PHE A 662 -15.49 18.33 2.55
CA PHE A 662 -15.89 18.22 1.15
C PHE A 662 -17.40 18.03 1.12
N THR A 663 -18.12 19.13 1.03
CA THR A 663 -19.57 19.17 0.86
C THR A 663 -19.89 19.72 -0.53
N GLN A 664 -21.07 19.43 -1.07
CA GLN A 664 -21.46 20.00 -2.36
C GLN A 664 -21.41 21.52 -2.30
N GLY A 665 -20.62 22.13 -3.18
CA GLY A 665 -20.33 23.56 -3.23
C GLY A 665 -19.03 23.93 -2.52
N SER A 666 -18.76 25.23 -2.42
CA SER A 666 -17.47 25.74 -1.93
C SER A 666 -17.59 26.51 -0.59
N ASN A 667 -18.51 26.12 0.29
CA ASN A 667 -18.62 26.72 1.61
C ASN A 667 -18.21 25.71 2.67
N GLU A 668 -16.91 25.65 2.95
CA GLU A 668 -16.32 24.60 3.78
C GLU A 668 -15.47 25.15 4.92
N ARG A 669 -15.32 24.37 5.99
CA ARG A 669 -14.55 24.77 7.16
C ARG A 669 -13.92 23.55 7.84
N ILE A 670 -12.65 23.69 8.15
CA ILE A 670 -11.89 22.80 9.01
C ILE A 670 -11.56 23.55 10.30
N SER A 671 -11.88 22.94 11.44
CA SER A 671 -11.42 23.42 12.76
C SER A 671 -10.29 22.50 13.21
N ILE A 672 -9.09 23.06 13.41
CA ILE A 672 -7.92 22.30 13.84
C ILE A 672 -8.13 21.80 15.28
N PRO A 673 -7.98 20.49 15.55
CA PRO A 673 -8.18 19.95 16.89
C PRO A 673 -7.08 20.39 17.85
N LYS A 674 -7.43 20.55 19.12
CA LYS A 674 -6.50 20.87 20.21
C LYS A 674 -5.66 19.62 20.56
N GLY A 675 -4.41 19.84 20.91
CA GLY A 675 -3.58 18.83 21.53
C GLY A 675 -3.99 18.50 22.96
N GLY A 676 -3.31 17.55 23.57
CA GLY A 676 -3.59 17.08 24.93
C GLY A 676 -3.40 18.13 26.03
N ASP A 677 -2.68 19.21 25.75
CA ASP A 677 -2.48 20.38 26.63
C ASP A 677 -3.60 21.43 26.50
N GLY A 678 -4.55 21.23 25.59
CA GLY A 678 -5.67 22.14 25.34
C GLY A 678 -5.36 23.27 24.37
N PHE A 679 -4.17 23.29 23.76
CA PHE A 679 -3.75 24.23 22.73
C PHE A 679 -3.65 23.56 21.36
N ILE A 680 -3.69 24.35 20.30
CA ILE A 680 -3.39 23.91 18.96
C ILE A 680 -1.88 23.69 18.86
N PRO A 681 -1.37 22.58 18.35
CA PRO A 681 0.06 22.38 18.08
C PRO A 681 0.63 23.54 17.26
N ALA A 682 1.74 24.09 17.72
CA ALA A 682 2.43 25.17 16.96
C ALA A 682 3.22 24.56 15.79
N GLY A 683 3.20 25.20 14.63
CA GLY A 683 3.91 24.76 13.44
C GLY A 683 3.21 25.16 12.15
N SER A 684 3.68 24.60 11.04
CA SER A 684 3.13 24.85 9.71
C SER A 684 1.96 23.94 9.43
N TYR A 685 0.82 24.52 9.07
CA TYR A 685 -0.35 23.78 8.58
C TYR A 685 -0.52 24.04 7.10
N TYR A 686 -0.42 23.00 6.30
CA TYR A 686 -0.58 23.07 4.87
C TYR A 686 -2.06 22.87 4.50
N ILE A 687 -2.49 23.59 3.46
CA ILE A 687 -3.87 23.67 3.01
C ILE A 687 -3.88 23.37 1.52
N SER A 688 -4.75 22.45 1.09
CA SER A 688 -5.06 22.20 -0.30
C SER A 688 -6.52 22.52 -0.58
N ILE A 689 -6.77 23.20 -1.70
CA ILE A 689 -8.10 23.44 -2.25
C ILE A 689 -8.17 22.73 -3.59
N SER A 690 -9.03 21.72 -3.71
CA SER A 690 -9.15 20.92 -4.93
C SER A 690 -10.51 21.17 -5.59
N GLY A 691 -10.51 21.55 -6.88
CA GLY A 691 -11.74 21.81 -7.63
C GLY A 691 -12.38 20.55 -8.18
N ARG A 692 -13.58 20.22 -7.72
CA ARG A 692 -14.48 19.26 -8.38
C ARG A 692 -15.05 19.85 -9.67
N GLU A 693 -15.28 21.15 -9.66
CA GLU A 693 -15.60 21.98 -10.81
C GLU A 693 -14.73 23.24 -10.80
N ALA A 694 -14.86 24.12 -11.80
CA ALA A 694 -14.22 25.42 -11.76
C ALA A 694 -14.76 26.22 -10.56
N PHE A 695 -13.89 26.86 -9.81
CA PHE A 695 -14.26 27.54 -8.59
C PHE A 695 -13.61 28.93 -8.47
N ASP A 696 -14.28 29.81 -7.69
CA ASP A 696 -13.80 31.11 -7.28
C ASP A 696 -14.22 31.31 -5.84
N VAL A 697 -13.26 31.16 -4.92
CA VAL A 697 -13.49 31.14 -3.47
C VAL A 697 -12.57 32.09 -2.74
N GLU A 698 -12.98 32.52 -1.55
CA GLU A 698 -12.15 33.18 -0.56
C GLU A 698 -11.66 32.14 0.47
N LEU A 699 -10.35 31.88 0.51
CA LEU A 699 -9.72 31.10 1.56
C LEU A 699 -9.40 32.00 2.76
N GLN A 700 -9.83 31.60 3.94
CA GLN A 700 -9.58 32.30 5.19
C GLN A 700 -9.00 31.36 6.23
N ALA A 701 -8.01 31.85 6.98
CA ALA A 701 -7.52 31.23 8.20
C ALA A 701 -7.71 32.19 9.38
N SER A 702 -8.37 31.74 10.44
CA SER A 702 -8.68 32.57 11.62
C SER A 702 -8.32 31.87 12.92
N SER A 703 -7.91 32.65 13.94
CA SER A 703 -7.66 32.18 15.31
C SER A 703 -8.48 32.99 16.31
N HIS A 704 -8.96 32.31 17.36
CA HIS A 704 -9.71 32.94 18.43
C HIS A 704 -9.15 32.55 19.79
#